data_55cef5e6f261ed759a9e249bc1a1d132
#
_entry.id   55cef5e6f261ed759a9e249bc1a1d132
#
_cell.length_a   1.000
_cell.length_b   1.000
_cell.length_c   1.000
_cell.angle_alpha   90.00
_cell.angle_beta   90.00
_cell.angle_gamma   90.00
#
_symmetry.space_group_name_H-M   'P 1'
#
loop_
_entity.id
_entity.type
_entity.pdbx_description
1 polymer ?
#
loop_
_entity_poly.entity_id
_entity_poly.type
_entity_poly.pdbx_seq_one_letter_code
_entity_poly.pdbx_strand_id
1 'polypeptide(L)'
;MRRLENNYITAHIISSCESMAMTHRTLVGREEETTYLKKLLDDAISGKGRIVFISGEAGIGKTRLVEELVSYAQDMGVLFIQGRCLYREGADPYLPFLDALRDHSAKMARRAEDEKDLPLTIAAGIEAGPKETAPMGLSVMGEGEKQGKDGDWEEEKFTDITEELRRIDIGRERDRMYETVSSMILGIARTRPLLFFLDDIHWADNATLQLLGYVVRNIRSSRVLMVAAYRPEELVSLGGQPHPLLGAMERIGREGISSTLTLKRVGMRETRHLLSIFLNRTDFPEGFVETIYRQTEGNPFFIEEVIKSLMEQGIIDPADTKWHEKVDMTSLTIPSSVRAVITQRVGRLDGHAARTLENASVIGQEFTFEVLKGISELKEEELVEALERLMNARLIFEDASGDSYHFTHTMIREVVYESLSRTRRRLMHRKVAASIETVHRHNPDPVVYSLAYHYSNAGDLPKSAKYFSDAGHKALKSYALDEAARYYKSALEALEKLEAGPENINLEVEVLVSLGNVHHTTGEWESAIDEFREAIKLGEEAGCEGPCALSHLRMGEIGEKRSDWATAAESFAKALEIYQRIRDVNGQANVHQAMVMMYWRKGEYQKALEAGSVGLLLLKKASDKHLTAMTDIALGNVHHDMGDFIKSRQYYEEGLKLAQDVGDLLETSRAYQRLGNIEMRNGRLDAALNLFEQSVEAAKKSGNIRQLGIALTGTGECLARMGDLEKAMERLDRSITIFEKLEERAMIGSIMMLRGIIYRNIEDWETARKCFTESTRVVEELNMPYTLGEHLLEFGITCAMEGDKKEARRLLTRALHTFEPIGAKKYIEKTRAELRRLEEAEKESG
;
A
#
# COMPACT_ATOMS: atom_id res chain seq x y z
N MET A 1 -11.06 0.01 -45.33
CA MET A 1 -11.45 -0.60 -44.05
C MET A 1 -10.51 -0.23 -42.90
N ARG A 2 -9.19 -0.37 -42.97
CA ARG A 2 -8.26 0.01 -41.86
C ARG A 2 -8.24 1.51 -41.47
N ARG A 3 -8.82 2.42 -42.20
CA ARG A 3 -8.93 3.86 -41.87
C ARG A 3 -10.24 4.23 -41.16
N LEU A 4 -11.23 3.36 -41.16
CA LEU A 4 -12.51 3.60 -40.48
C LEU A 4 -12.53 3.02 -39.05
N GLU A 5 -11.74 1.97 -38.78
CA GLU A 5 -11.62 1.35 -37.46
C GLU A 5 -10.82 2.20 -36.46
N ASN A 6 -9.83 2.98 -36.92
CA ASN A 6 -9.13 3.93 -36.07
C ASN A 6 -9.99 5.12 -35.61
N ASN A 7 -11.04 5.47 -36.33
CA ASN A 7 -11.94 6.57 -35.94
C ASN A 7 -12.92 6.18 -34.81
N TYR A 8 -13.24 4.89 -34.66
CA TYR A 8 -14.13 4.43 -33.58
C TYR A 8 -13.40 4.39 -32.21
N ILE A 9 -12.08 4.08 -32.19
CA ILE A 9 -11.26 4.09 -30.99
C ILE A 9 -11.00 5.52 -30.51
N THR A 10 -10.86 6.46 -31.46
CA THR A 10 -10.78 7.90 -31.17
C THR A 10 -12.10 8.41 -30.59
N ALA A 11 -13.25 7.93 -31.00
CA ALA A 11 -14.55 8.40 -30.55
C ALA A 11 -14.86 8.02 -29.08
N HIS A 12 -14.41 6.91 -28.52
CA HIS A 12 -14.73 6.52 -27.14
C HIS A 12 -13.74 7.03 -26.07
N ILE A 13 -12.50 7.32 -26.44
CA ILE A 13 -11.56 8.08 -25.56
C ILE A 13 -11.89 9.57 -25.61
N ILE A 14 -12.39 10.05 -26.74
CA ILE A 14 -12.92 11.40 -26.96
C ILE A 14 -14.28 11.58 -26.25
N SER A 15 -15.10 10.55 -26.01
CA SER A 15 -16.40 10.72 -25.35
C SER A 15 -16.30 10.97 -23.84
N SER A 16 -15.27 10.60 -23.13
CA SER A 16 -14.95 11.23 -21.84
C SER A 16 -14.29 12.62 -21.99
N CYS A 17 -13.82 12.97 -23.18
CA CYS A 17 -13.38 14.29 -23.60
C CYS A 17 -14.33 14.97 -24.60
N GLU A 18 -15.31 14.30 -25.24
CA GLU A 18 -16.20 14.87 -26.28
C GLU A 18 -17.36 15.68 -25.73
N SER A 19 -17.65 15.69 -24.44
CA SER A 19 -18.35 16.84 -23.86
C SER A 19 -17.46 18.11 -23.87
N MET A 20 -16.19 17.97 -24.17
CA MET A 20 -15.24 19.03 -24.53
C MET A 20 -15.06 19.21 -26.04
N ALA A 21 -16.10 19.00 -26.87
CA ALA A 21 -16.05 19.39 -28.26
C ALA A 21 -16.02 20.91 -28.40
N MET A 22 -14.88 21.52 -28.09
CA MET A 22 -14.48 22.81 -28.65
C MET A 22 -12.96 22.81 -28.83
N THR A 23 -12.61 22.75 -30.13
CA THR A 23 -11.33 23.15 -30.71
C THR A 23 -10.11 22.37 -30.23
N HIS A 24 -9.34 21.84 -31.16
CA HIS A 24 -7.95 21.44 -30.98
C HIS A 24 -7.20 22.54 -30.24
N ARG A 25 -7.14 22.49 -28.91
CA ARG A 25 -6.45 23.49 -28.11
C ARG A 25 -4.97 23.19 -28.16
N THR A 26 -4.26 23.84 -29.06
CA THR A 26 -2.81 23.79 -29.16
C THR A 26 -2.19 24.11 -27.81
N LEU A 27 -1.28 23.28 -27.33
CA LEU A 27 -0.47 23.56 -26.14
C LEU A 27 0.48 24.72 -26.48
N VAL A 28 0.45 25.78 -25.69
CA VAL A 28 1.19 27.01 -25.98
C VAL A 28 2.34 27.17 -24.99
N GLY A 29 3.57 27.41 -25.51
CA GLY A 29 4.75 27.77 -24.71
C GLY A 29 5.27 26.62 -23.84
N ARG A 30 5.16 25.37 -24.34
CA ARG A 30 5.61 24.17 -23.64
C ARG A 30 6.43 23.24 -24.55
N GLU A 31 7.09 23.82 -25.54
CA GLU A 31 7.83 23.07 -26.56
C GLU A 31 9.02 22.31 -25.96
N GLU A 32 9.72 22.94 -25.00
CA GLU A 32 10.88 22.33 -24.32
C GLU A 32 10.42 21.18 -23.42
N GLU A 33 9.41 21.41 -22.62
CA GLU A 33 8.84 20.40 -21.71
C GLU A 33 8.25 19.21 -22.48
N THR A 34 7.53 19.48 -23.57
CA THR A 34 6.99 18.44 -24.45
C THR A 34 8.09 17.62 -25.10
N THR A 35 9.13 18.26 -25.62
CA THR A 35 10.29 17.58 -26.24
C THR A 35 11.01 16.71 -25.20
N TYR A 36 11.17 17.21 -23.98
CA TYR A 36 11.76 16.45 -22.89
C TYR A 36 10.95 15.19 -22.55
N LEU A 37 9.63 15.32 -22.39
CA LEU A 37 8.75 14.18 -22.08
C LEU A 37 8.70 13.16 -23.21
N LYS A 38 8.65 13.60 -24.48
CA LYS A 38 8.73 12.71 -25.66
C LYS A 38 10.01 11.89 -25.65
N LYS A 39 11.17 12.53 -25.35
CA LYS A 39 12.45 11.83 -25.22
C LYS A 39 12.43 10.78 -24.11
N LEU A 40 11.82 11.08 -22.95
CA LEU A 40 11.70 10.10 -21.86
C LEU A 40 10.79 8.92 -22.25
N LEU A 41 9.76 9.17 -23.05
CA LEU A 41 8.89 8.12 -23.57
C LEU A 41 9.65 7.23 -24.57
N ASP A 42 10.44 7.80 -25.47
CA ASP A 42 11.29 7.05 -26.41
C ASP A 42 12.34 6.19 -25.69
N ASP A 43 12.95 6.73 -24.62
CA ASP A 43 13.82 5.97 -23.72
C ASP A 43 13.08 4.79 -23.09
N ALA A 44 11.85 4.99 -22.60
CA ALA A 44 11.05 3.92 -22.00
C ALA A 44 10.65 2.86 -23.07
N ILE A 45 10.24 3.26 -24.27
CA ILE A 45 9.96 2.34 -25.38
C ILE A 45 11.19 1.44 -25.65
N SER A 46 12.40 1.98 -25.52
CA SER A 46 13.66 1.23 -25.68
C SER A 46 14.03 0.34 -24.47
N GLY A 47 13.17 0.25 -23.43
CA GLY A 47 13.38 -0.58 -22.26
C GLY A 47 14.09 0.12 -21.09
N LYS A 48 14.18 1.45 -21.08
CA LYS A 48 14.73 2.25 -19.99
C LYS A 48 13.59 2.90 -19.20
N GLY A 49 12.92 2.10 -18.37
CA GLY A 49 11.80 2.57 -17.57
C GLY A 49 12.21 3.62 -16.54
N ARG A 50 11.35 4.61 -16.33
CA ARG A 50 11.59 5.71 -15.38
C ARG A 50 10.30 6.40 -14.93
N ILE A 51 10.43 7.27 -13.91
CA ILE A 51 9.36 8.15 -13.47
C ILE A 51 9.77 9.62 -13.63
N VAL A 52 8.80 10.46 -14.06
CA VAL A 52 8.94 11.91 -14.06
C VAL A 52 7.86 12.54 -13.19
N PHE A 53 8.27 13.40 -12.27
CA PHE A 53 7.38 14.21 -11.46
C PHE A 53 7.15 15.57 -12.14
N ILE A 54 5.89 15.93 -12.41
CA ILE A 54 5.53 17.22 -12.98
C ILE A 54 5.05 18.13 -11.84
N SER A 55 5.87 19.11 -11.51
CA SER A 55 5.58 20.13 -10.48
C SER A 55 4.98 21.38 -11.11
N GLY A 56 3.99 21.97 -10.46
CA GLY A 56 3.47 23.28 -10.88
C GLY A 56 2.18 23.64 -10.17
N GLU A 57 1.88 24.95 -10.14
CA GLU A 57 0.71 25.53 -9.50
C GLU A 57 -0.61 24.96 -10.07
N ALA A 58 -1.69 25.15 -9.31
CA ALA A 58 -3.03 24.84 -9.79
C ALA A 58 -3.33 25.62 -11.08
N GLY A 59 -3.90 24.94 -12.10
CA GLY A 59 -4.25 25.56 -13.37
C GLY A 59 -3.09 25.90 -14.31
N ILE A 60 -1.84 25.52 -14.00
CA ILE A 60 -0.66 25.81 -14.83
C ILE A 60 -0.59 24.99 -16.14
N GLY A 61 -1.42 23.95 -16.26
CA GLY A 61 -1.49 23.10 -17.45
C GLY A 61 -0.76 21.76 -17.35
N LYS A 62 -0.58 21.19 -16.13
CA LYS A 62 0.06 19.86 -15.94
C LYS A 62 -0.65 18.75 -16.71
N THR A 63 -1.95 18.60 -16.49
CA THR A 63 -2.77 17.58 -17.15
C THR A 63 -2.80 17.79 -18.67
N ARG A 64 -2.84 19.05 -19.12
CA ARG A 64 -2.81 19.39 -20.55
C ARG A 64 -1.51 19.00 -21.24
N LEU A 65 -0.37 19.17 -20.54
CA LEU A 65 0.93 18.72 -21.05
C LEU A 65 0.98 17.18 -21.19
N VAL A 66 0.35 16.46 -20.26
CA VAL A 66 0.26 14.99 -20.31
C VAL A 66 -0.67 14.56 -21.46
N GLU A 67 -1.79 15.24 -21.71
CA GLU A 67 -2.68 14.96 -22.85
C GLU A 67 -1.94 15.08 -24.20
N GLU A 68 -1.06 16.06 -24.35
CA GLU A 68 -0.20 16.19 -25.52
C GLU A 68 0.79 15.03 -25.66
N LEU A 69 1.35 14.58 -24.52
CA LEU A 69 2.20 13.39 -24.50
C LEU A 69 1.40 12.12 -24.84
N VAL A 70 0.15 12.01 -24.38
CA VAL A 70 -0.74 10.88 -24.70
C VAL A 70 -1.04 10.82 -26.20
N SER A 71 -1.30 11.95 -26.86
CA SER A 71 -1.48 12.00 -28.31
C SER A 71 -0.25 11.43 -29.04
N TYR A 72 0.94 11.88 -28.68
CA TYR A 72 2.18 11.35 -29.22
C TYR A 72 2.37 9.85 -28.92
N ALA A 73 2.06 9.42 -27.69
CA ALA A 73 2.15 8.04 -27.25
C ALA A 73 1.23 7.11 -28.08
N GLN A 74 0.01 7.56 -28.40
CA GLN A 74 -0.95 6.82 -29.23
C GLN A 74 -0.43 6.60 -30.65
N ASP A 75 0.18 7.62 -31.26
CA ASP A 75 0.80 7.53 -32.58
C ASP A 75 1.95 6.50 -32.63
N MET A 76 2.65 6.33 -31.50
CA MET A 76 3.73 5.35 -31.29
C MET A 76 3.25 3.96 -30.85
N GLY A 77 1.92 3.74 -30.71
CA GLY A 77 1.35 2.47 -30.26
C GLY A 77 1.57 2.18 -28.76
N VAL A 78 1.88 3.20 -27.97
CA VAL A 78 2.06 3.10 -26.52
C VAL A 78 0.68 3.04 -25.85
N LEU A 79 0.51 2.17 -24.86
CA LEU A 79 -0.70 2.11 -24.06
C LEU A 79 -0.70 3.23 -23.02
N PHE A 80 -1.84 3.89 -22.87
CA PHE A 80 -2.05 4.89 -21.82
C PHE A 80 -2.97 4.38 -20.73
N ILE A 81 -2.53 4.52 -19.48
CA ILE A 81 -3.31 4.20 -18.27
C ILE A 81 -3.20 5.39 -17.31
N GLN A 82 -4.31 5.78 -16.70
CA GLN A 82 -4.37 6.91 -15.79
C GLN A 82 -4.99 6.50 -14.46
N GLY A 83 -4.36 6.91 -13.36
CA GLY A 83 -4.91 6.90 -12.01
C GLY A 83 -4.99 8.32 -11.45
N ARG A 84 -5.96 8.59 -10.61
CA ARG A 84 -6.15 9.91 -10.00
C ARG A 84 -6.20 9.79 -8.49
N CYS A 85 -5.42 10.63 -7.80
CA CYS A 85 -5.52 10.76 -6.36
C CYS A 85 -6.64 11.74 -6.00
N LEU A 86 -7.51 11.36 -5.07
CA LEU A 86 -8.64 12.16 -4.66
C LEU A 86 -8.30 12.97 -3.41
N TYR A 87 -8.76 14.22 -3.40
CA TYR A 87 -8.57 15.14 -2.28
C TYR A 87 -9.30 14.67 -1.02
N ARG A 88 -8.58 14.32 0.06
CA ARG A 88 -9.00 14.11 1.48
C ARG A 88 -10.42 13.59 1.78
N GLU A 89 -11.16 13.08 0.80
CA GLU A 89 -12.56 12.67 0.93
C GLU A 89 -12.73 11.20 1.33
N GLY A 90 -11.68 10.61 1.96
CA GLY A 90 -11.71 9.21 2.33
C GLY A 90 -11.55 8.29 1.11
N ALA A 91 -10.45 8.47 0.36
CA ALA A 91 -10.13 7.57 -0.73
C ALA A 91 -9.66 6.20 -0.19
N ASP A 92 -10.03 5.15 -0.89
CA ASP A 92 -9.51 3.81 -0.62
C ASP A 92 -7.98 3.81 -0.83
N PRO A 93 -7.21 3.17 0.06
CA PRO A 93 -5.77 2.97 -0.15
C PRO A 93 -5.50 2.30 -1.50
N TYR A 94 -4.43 2.73 -2.17
CA TYR A 94 -4.01 2.23 -3.50
C TYR A 94 -4.95 2.54 -4.66
N LEU A 95 -6.05 3.24 -4.41
CA LEU A 95 -7.11 3.51 -5.40
C LEU A 95 -6.57 3.97 -6.76
N PRO A 96 -5.60 4.90 -6.86
CA PRO A 96 -5.07 5.35 -8.14
C PRO A 96 -4.47 4.24 -9.01
N PHE A 97 -3.88 3.22 -8.38
CA PHE A 97 -3.36 2.06 -9.10
C PHE A 97 -4.45 1.06 -9.46
N LEU A 98 -5.33 0.76 -8.49
CA LEU A 98 -6.37 -0.26 -8.64
C LEU A 98 -7.40 0.16 -9.70
N ASP A 99 -7.87 1.39 -9.65
CA ASP A 99 -8.84 1.92 -10.64
C ASP A 99 -8.23 1.97 -12.03
N ALA A 100 -7.00 2.46 -12.15
CA ALA A 100 -6.29 2.48 -13.42
C ALA A 100 -6.16 1.09 -14.06
N LEU A 101 -5.86 0.06 -13.26
CA LEU A 101 -5.75 -1.32 -13.73
C LEU A 101 -7.11 -1.97 -14.00
N ARG A 102 -8.14 -1.70 -13.19
CA ARG A 102 -9.52 -2.17 -13.40
C ARG A 102 -10.10 -1.62 -14.69
N ASP A 103 -9.96 -0.32 -14.93
CA ASP A 103 -10.41 0.34 -16.16
C ASP A 103 -9.76 -0.26 -17.39
N HIS A 104 -8.45 -0.55 -17.30
CA HIS A 104 -7.74 -1.22 -18.39
C HIS A 104 -8.31 -2.62 -18.64
N SER A 105 -8.49 -3.42 -17.59
CA SER A 105 -9.01 -4.79 -17.68
C SER A 105 -10.44 -4.82 -18.25
N ALA A 106 -11.31 -3.91 -17.81
CA ALA A 106 -12.66 -3.79 -18.31
C ALA A 106 -12.71 -3.42 -19.80
N LYS A 107 -11.83 -2.52 -20.25
CA LYS A 107 -11.68 -2.15 -21.68
C LYS A 107 -11.19 -3.32 -22.54
N MET A 108 -10.29 -4.14 -21.98
CA MET A 108 -9.80 -5.35 -22.69
C MET A 108 -10.88 -6.43 -22.78
N ALA A 109 -11.65 -6.64 -21.71
CA ALA A 109 -12.75 -7.61 -21.70
C ALA A 109 -13.83 -7.26 -22.74
N ARG A 110 -14.27 -6.00 -22.82
CA ARG A 110 -15.23 -5.52 -23.83
C ARG A 110 -14.71 -5.70 -25.25
N ARG A 111 -13.42 -5.48 -25.51
CA ARG A 111 -12.81 -5.72 -26.81
C ARG A 111 -12.78 -7.20 -27.20
N ALA A 112 -12.55 -8.09 -26.24
CA ALA A 112 -12.55 -9.53 -26.47
C ALA A 112 -13.96 -10.07 -26.77
N GLU A 113 -15.02 -9.42 -26.27
CA GLU A 113 -16.42 -9.73 -26.60
C GLU A 113 -16.81 -9.27 -28.01
N ASP A 114 -16.24 -8.14 -28.47
CA ASP A 114 -16.51 -7.59 -29.81
C ASP A 114 -15.72 -8.30 -30.94
N GLU A 115 -14.55 -8.87 -30.61
CA GLU A 115 -13.70 -9.62 -31.56
C GLU A 115 -13.85 -11.14 -31.36
N LYS A 116 -14.83 -11.77 -32.00
CA LYS A 116 -15.10 -13.23 -31.92
C LYS A 116 -13.98 -14.15 -32.43
N ASP A 117 -12.81 -13.63 -32.78
CA ASP A 117 -11.75 -14.39 -33.48
C ASP A 117 -10.31 -14.15 -32.95
N LEU A 118 -10.09 -13.87 -31.64
CA LEU A 118 -8.72 -13.88 -31.09
C LEU A 118 -8.49 -15.04 -30.13
N PRO A 119 -7.29 -15.68 -30.15
CA PRO A 119 -7.03 -16.82 -29.28
C PRO A 119 -7.09 -16.43 -27.79
N LEU A 120 -7.84 -17.18 -27.01
CA LEU A 120 -8.10 -17.14 -25.56
C LEU A 120 -6.87 -17.07 -24.62
N THR A 121 -5.66 -16.91 -25.14
CA THR A 121 -4.43 -16.99 -24.36
C THR A 121 -4.09 -15.75 -23.54
N ILE A 122 -4.70 -14.59 -23.84
CA ILE A 122 -4.46 -13.35 -23.08
C ILE A 122 -5.56 -13.12 -22.03
N ALA A 123 -6.80 -13.46 -22.36
CA ALA A 123 -7.91 -13.44 -21.40
C ALA A 123 -7.72 -14.49 -20.27
N ALA A 124 -7.20 -15.67 -20.62
CA ALA A 124 -6.85 -16.72 -19.65
C ALA A 124 -5.70 -16.35 -18.69
N GLY A 125 -4.87 -15.37 -19.01
CA GLY A 125 -3.85 -14.84 -18.09
C GLY A 125 -4.41 -13.89 -17.04
N ILE A 126 -5.60 -13.33 -17.26
CA ILE A 126 -6.32 -12.43 -16.34
C ILE A 126 -7.43 -13.22 -15.61
N GLU A 127 -8.04 -14.21 -16.24
CA GLU A 127 -9.03 -15.10 -15.62
C GLU A 127 -8.43 -16.35 -14.96
N ALA A 128 -7.21 -16.74 -15.31
CA ALA A 128 -6.46 -17.81 -14.66
C ALA A 128 -5.46 -17.30 -13.61
N GLY A 129 -5.81 -16.28 -12.87
CA GLY A 129 -5.49 -16.31 -11.46
C GLY A 129 -6.27 -17.49 -10.88
N PRO A 130 -5.65 -18.29 -10.02
CA PRO A 130 -6.30 -19.50 -9.55
C PRO A 130 -7.66 -19.12 -8.95
N LYS A 131 -8.72 -19.70 -9.48
CA LYS A 131 -10.10 -19.52 -8.99
C LYS A 131 -10.28 -19.90 -7.51
N GLU A 132 -9.20 -20.32 -6.85
CA GLU A 132 -9.17 -20.77 -5.46
C GLU A 132 -8.22 -19.99 -4.55
N THR A 133 -7.49 -18.97 -5.06
CA THR A 133 -6.58 -18.15 -4.24
C THR A 133 -6.60 -16.67 -4.65
N ALA A 134 -7.79 -16.11 -4.90
CA ALA A 134 -7.91 -14.66 -4.91
C ALA A 134 -7.64 -14.13 -3.48
N PRO A 135 -6.83 -13.07 -3.31
CA PRO A 135 -6.76 -12.43 -2.00
C PRO A 135 -8.17 -12.01 -1.61
N MET A 136 -8.57 -12.31 -0.37
CA MET A 136 -9.90 -12.02 0.20
C MET A 136 -10.22 -10.51 0.25
N GLY A 137 -9.86 -9.74 -0.71
CA GLY A 137 -10.14 -8.31 -0.81
C GLY A 137 -10.48 -7.85 -2.23
N LEU A 138 -10.45 -8.73 -3.22
CA LEU A 138 -10.74 -8.39 -4.63
C LEU A 138 -11.92 -9.17 -5.23
N SER A 139 -12.59 -10.00 -4.46
CA SER A 139 -13.84 -10.62 -4.90
C SER A 139 -15.01 -9.67 -4.62
N VAL A 140 -15.59 -9.13 -5.67
CA VAL A 140 -16.96 -8.63 -5.65
C VAL A 140 -17.84 -9.77 -5.14
N MET A 141 -18.44 -9.63 -3.97
CA MET A 141 -19.37 -10.58 -3.40
C MET A 141 -20.57 -10.76 -4.34
N GLY A 142 -20.70 -11.94 -4.87
CA GLY A 142 -21.97 -12.47 -5.39
C GLY A 142 -22.88 -12.80 -4.21
N GLU A 143 -24.13 -12.44 -4.38
CA GLU A 143 -25.27 -12.54 -3.48
C GLU A 143 -25.34 -13.85 -2.67
N GLY A 144 -25.45 -13.72 -1.37
CA GLY A 144 -25.86 -14.76 -0.43
C GLY A 144 -26.64 -14.13 0.71
N GLU A 145 -27.99 -14.07 0.56
CA GLU A 145 -28.91 -13.63 1.61
C GLU A 145 -28.75 -14.49 2.88
N LYS A 146 -28.41 -13.85 3.98
CA LYS A 146 -28.79 -14.32 5.33
C LYS A 146 -29.44 -13.19 6.10
N GLN A 147 -30.76 -13.34 6.31
CA GLN A 147 -31.53 -12.54 7.26
C GLN A 147 -31.12 -12.94 8.68
N GLY A 148 -30.37 -12.08 9.38
CA GLY A 148 -30.09 -12.15 10.81
C GLY A 148 -30.82 -11.03 11.56
N LYS A 149 -31.29 -11.30 12.75
CA LYS A 149 -32.07 -10.37 13.60
C LYS A 149 -31.16 -9.26 14.15
N ASP A 150 -31.70 -8.05 14.22
CA ASP A 150 -31.08 -6.86 14.83
C ASP A 150 -30.70 -7.13 16.31
N GLY A 151 -29.45 -7.34 16.59
CA GLY A 151 -28.93 -7.54 17.95
C GLY A 151 -27.59 -8.27 18.02
N ASP A 152 -27.34 -9.19 17.12
CA ASP A 152 -26.12 -10.06 17.18
C ASP A 152 -24.94 -9.54 16.32
N TRP A 153 -25.05 -8.36 15.70
CA TRP A 153 -24.09 -7.87 14.70
C TRP A 153 -22.76 -7.39 15.29
N GLU A 154 -22.74 -6.93 16.54
CA GLU A 154 -21.52 -6.35 17.13
C GLU A 154 -20.59 -7.42 17.69
N GLU A 155 -21.11 -8.45 18.34
CA GLU A 155 -20.30 -9.60 18.81
C GLU A 155 -19.78 -10.46 17.65
N GLU A 156 -20.60 -10.66 16.60
CA GLU A 156 -20.22 -11.44 15.42
C GLU A 156 -19.12 -10.73 14.61
N LYS A 157 -19.17 -9.39 14.44
CA LYS A 157 -18.10 -8.61 13.78
C LYS A 157 -16.79 -8.64 14.56
N PHE A 158 -16.82 -8.49 15.88
CA PHE A 158 -15.62 -8.52 16.68
C PHE A 158 -14.94 -9.89 16.66
N THR A 159 -15.74 -10.96 16.75
CA THR A 159 -15.25 -12.34 16.66
C THR A 159 -14.60 -12.60 15.30
N ASP A 160 -15.18 -12.10 14.21
CA ASP A 160 -14.69 -12.26 12.84
C ASP A 160 -13.36 -11.49 12.64
N ILE A 161 -13.28 -10.23 13.07
CA ILE A 161 -12.06 -9.42 13.01
C ILE A 161 -10.96 -10.01 13.90
N THR A 162 -11.29 -10.46 15.10
CA THR A 162 -10.32 -11.06 16.02
C THR A 162 -9.78 -12.39 15.47
N GLU A 163 -10.62 -13.20 14.82
CA GLU A 163 -10.19 -14.41 14.13
C GLU A 163 -9.34 -14.09 12.88
N GLU A 164 -9.70 -13.06 12.12
CA GLU A 164 -8.94 -12.60 10.96
C GLU A 164 -7.56 -12.07 11.37
N LEU A 165 -7.47 -11.26 12.42
CA LEU A 165 -6.19 -10.76 12.99
C LEU A 165 -5.31 -11.87 13.55
N ARG A 166 -5.88 -13.00 13.95
CA ARG A 166 -5.13 -14.18 14.39
C ARG A 166 -4.49 -14.95 13.22
N ARG A 167 -5.11 -14.93 12.05
CA ARG A 167 -4.75 -15.76 10.88
C ARG A 167 -3.80 -15.09 9.91
N ILE A 168 -3.76 -13.74 9.85
CA ILE A 168 -3.07 -13.01 8.80
C ILE A 168 -1.74 -12.45 9.29
N ASP A 169 -0.65 -12.80 8.62
CA ASP A 169 0.59 -12.03 8.67
C ASP A 169 0.46 -10.84 7.69
N ILE A 170 -0.09 -9.76 8.20
CA ILE A 170 -0.49 -8.56 7.44
C ILE A 170 0.66 -7.97 6.63
N GLY A 171 1.89 -8.00 7.18
CA GLY A 171 3.07 -7.49 6.47
C GLY A 171 3.38 -8.29 5.20
N ARG A 172 3.18 -9.60 5.24
CA ARG A 172 3.44 -10.50 4.09
C ARG A 172 2.41 -10.35 2.98
N GLU A 173 1.14 -10.18 3.35
CA GLU A 173 0.07 -10.01 2.36
C GLU A 173 0.17 -8.63 1.67
N ARG A 174 0.64 -7.61 2.36
CA ARG A 174 0.98 -6.31 1.76
C ARG A 174 2.04 -6.45 0.67
N ASP A 175 3.12 -7.16 0.96
CA ASP A 175 4.22 -7.36 0.00
C ASP A 175 3.75 -8.16 -1.23
N ARG A 176 2.85 -9.14 -1.02
CA ARG A 176 2.20 -9.88 -2.10
C ARG A 176 1.33 -8.98 -2.98
N MET A 177 0.59 -8.07 -2.38
CA MET A 177 -0.23 -7.11 -3.12
C MET A 177 0.65 -6.17 -3.96
N TYR A 178 1.76 -5.68 -3.40
CA TYR A 178 2.72 -4.85 -4.12
C TYR A 178 3.33 -5.59 -5.32
N GLU A 179 3.71 -6.85 -5.14
CA GLU A 179 4.24 -7.70 -6.23
C GLU A 179 3.18 -7.96 -7.29
N THR A 180 1.93 -8.20 -6.89
CA THR A 180 0.82 -8.43 -7.82
C THR A 180 0.59 -7.21 -8.70
N VAL A 181 0.46 -6.02 -8.11
CA VAL A 181 0.27 -4.76 -8.85
C VAL A 181 1.47 -4.48 -9.77
N SER A 182 2.70 -4.64 -9.25
CA SER A 182 3.92 -4.45 -10.04
C SER A 182 4.00 -5.44 -11.21
N SER A 183 3.68 -6.71 -10.97
CA SER A 183 3.67 -7.76 -12.00
C SER A 183 2.62 -7.52 -13.07
N MET A 184 1.43 -7.01 -12.72
CA MET A 184 0.41 -6.60 -13.69
C MET A 184 0.91 -5.48 -14.58
N ILE A 185 1.49 -4.41 -14.02
CA ILE A 185 2.07 -3.29 -14.78
C ILE A 185 3.17 -3.78 -15.73
N LEU A 186 4.09 -4.61 -15.23
CA LEU A 186 5.18 -5.17 -16.02
C LEU A 186 4.67 -6.16 -17.08
N GLY A 187 3.64 -6.95 -16.78
CA GLY A 187 2.96 -7.84 -17.71
C GLY A 187 2.37 -7.08 -18.89
N ILE A 188 1.65 -5.99 -18.61
CA ILE A 188 1.13 -5.09 -19.65
C ILE A 188 2.27 -4.52 -20.48
N ALA A 189 3.34 -4.04 -19.83
CA ALA A 189 4.49 -3.43 -20.51
C ALA A 189 5.30 -4.40 -21.38
N ARG A 190 5.21 -5.72 -21.13
CA ARG A 190 5.80 -6.76 -22.01
C ARG A 190 5.08 -6.86 -23.36
N THR A 191 3.78 -6.62 -23.39
CA THR A 191 2.99 -6.67 -24.62
C THR A 191 3.11 -5.37 -25.40
N ARG A 192 2.92 -4.22 -24.76
CA ARG A 192 3.03 -2.88 -25.35
C ARG A 192 3.73 -1.93 -24.40
N PRO A 193 4.54 -0.95 -24.88
CA PRO A 193 5.07 0.10 -24.02
C PRO A 193 3.93 0.81 -23.30
N LEU A 194 4.16 1.24 -22.06
CA LEU A 194 3.14 1.78 -21.18
C LEU A 194 3.51 3.20 -20.71
N LEU A 195 2.57 4.12 -20.90
CA LEU A 195 2.55 5.43 -20.26
C LEU A 195 1.55 5.38 -19.10
N PHE A 196 2.03 5.44 -17.87
CA PHE A 196 1.20 5.39 -16.66
C PHE A 196 1.18 6.77 -16.00
N PHE A 197 0.03 7.41 -15.96
CA PHE A 197 -0.12 8.75 -15.39
C PHE A 197 -0.83 8.71 -14.04
N LEU A 198 -0.23 9.37 -13.04
CA LEU A 198 -0.82 9.61 -11.71
C LEU A 198 -1.05 11.10 -11.54
N ASP A 199 -2.31 11.49 -11.53
CA ASP A 199 -2.68 12.90 -11.37
C ASP A 199 -2.89 13.25 -9.90
N ASP A 200 -2.54 14.49 -9.52
CA ASP A 200 -2.67 15.05 -8.18
C ASP A 200 -2.07 14.17 -7.05
N ILE A 201 -0.87 13.59 -7.27
CA ILE A 201 -0.23 12.65 -6.33
C ILE A 201 0.10 13.23 -4.95
N HIS A 202 0.03 14.55 -4.78
CA HIS A 202 0.13 15.22 -3.48
C HIS A 202 -1.04 14.87 -2.55
N TRP A 203 -2.12 14.29 -3.05
CA TRP A 203 -3.24 13.78 -2.27
C TRP A 203 -3.17 12.27 -2.00
N ALA A 204 -2.13 11.60 -2.51
CA ALA A 204 -1.95 10.18 -2.28
C ALA A 204 -1.73 9.86 -0.79
N ASP A 205 -2.35 8.78 -0.35
CA ASP A 205 -2.10 8.19 0.96
C ASP A 205 -0.71 7.55 1.04
N ASN A 206 -0.25 7.29 2.24
CA ASN A 206 1.09 6.73 2.49
C ASN A 206 1.27 5.36 1.84
N ALA A 207 0.23 4.51 1.88
CA ALA A 207 0.26 3.18 1.29
C ALA A 207 0.40 3.25 -0.24
N THR A 208 -0.32 4.17 -0.89
CA THR A 208 -0.17 4.47 -2.33
C THR A 208 1.26 4.94 -2.67
N LEU A 209 1.86 5.80 -1.83
CA LEU A 209 3.24 6.28 -2.02
C LEU A 209 4.29 5.18 -1.80
N GLN A 210 4.06 4.25 -0.88
CA GLN A 210 4.90 3.07 -0.68
C GLN A 210 4.82 2.12 -1.87
N LEU A 211 3.61 1.84 -2.37
CA LEU A 211 3.39 1.05 -3.59
C LEU A 211 4.06 1.70 -4.80
N LEU A 212 3.94 3.03 -4.97
CA LEU A 212 4.65 3.76 -6.02
C LEU A 212 6.16 3.51 -5.95
N GLY A 213 6.76 3.65 -4.76
CA GLY A 213 8.19 3.40 -4.55
C GLY A 213 8.57 1.96 -4.92
N TYR A 214 7.73 0.98 -4.60
CA TYR A 214 7.93 -0.42 -4.96
C TYR A 214 7.87 -0.63 -6.48
N VAL A 215 6.85 -0.12 -7.15
CA VAL A 215 6.67 -0.24 -8.61
C VAL A 215 7.83 0.43 -9.35
N VAL A 216 8.22 1.64 -8.93
CA VAL A 216 9.31 2.40 -9.58
C VAL A 216 10.63 1.63 -9.54
N ARG A 217 10.98 0.96 -8.45
CA ARG A 217 12.16 0.09 -8.38
C ARG A 217 12.14 -1.03 -9.42
N ASN A 218 10.96 -1.58 -9.71
CA ASN A 218 10.81 -2.72 -10.61
C ASN A 218 10.73 -2.35 -12.11
N ILE A 219 10.40 -1.10 -12.46
CA ILE A 219 10.25 -0.70 -13.86
C ILE A 219 11.57 -0.36 -14.56
N ARG A 220 12.70 -0.25 -13.88
CA ARG A 220 14.01 0.24 -14.41
C ARG A 220 14.41 -0.35 -15.76
N SER A 221 14.19 -1.65 -15.95
CA SER A 221 14.54 -2.37 -17.20
C SER A 221 13.27 -2.79 -17.95
N SER A 222 12.25 -1.93 -17.99
CA SER A 222 10.96 -2.19 -18.61
C SER A 222 10.55 -1.07 -19.56
N ARG A 223 9.50 -1.32 -20.33
CA ARG A 223 8.96 -0.33 -21.29
C ARG A 223 7.85 0.51 -20.63
N VAL A 224 8.15 1.09 -19.47
CA VAL A 224 7.19 1.91 -18.68
C VAL A 224 7.73 3.32 -18.48
N LEU A 225 6.96 4.33 -18.90
CA LEU A 225 7.12 5.69 -18.42
C LEU A 225 6.01 5.99 -17.43
N MET A 226 6.38 6.28 -16.17
CA MET A 226 5.45 6.83 -15.18
C MET A 226 5.54 8.34 -15.17
N VAL A 227 4.40 9.00 -15.11
CA VAL A 227 4.28 10.46 -14.95
C VAL A 227 3.44 10.72 -13.71
N ALA A 228 3.92 11.54 -12.79
CA ALA A 228 3.20 11.88 -11.56
C ALA A 228 3.10 13.41 -11.42
N ALA A 229 1.90 13.97 -11.44
CA ALA A 229 1.68 15.39 -11.33
C ALA A 229 1.35 15.80 -9.88
N TYR A 230 1.95 16.91 -9.41
CA TYR A 230 1.70 17.43 -8.07
C TYR A 230 1.73 18.96 -8.01
N ARG A 231 1.18 19.50 -6.91
CA ARG A 231 1.18 20.94 -6.60
C ARG A 231 2.15 21.21 -5.47
N PRO A 232 3.22 21.98 -5.69
CA PRO A 232 4.22 22.29 -4.66
C PRO A 232 3.65 23.09 -3.50
N GLU A 233 2.65 23.97 -3.75
CA GLU A 233 1.98 24.77 -2.73
C GLU A 233 1.20 23.91 -1.71
N GLU A 234 0.81 22.70 -2.07
CA GLU A 234 0.09 21.78 -1.19
C GLU A 234 1.02 20.85 -0.38
N LEU A 235 2.32 20.91 -0.62
CA LEU A 235 3.33 20.15 0.14
C LEU A 235 3.74 20.81 1.45
N VAL A 236 3.06 21.89 1.85
CA VAL A 236 3.36 22.62 3.07
C VAL A 236 2.87 21.84 4.29
N SER A 237 3.75 21.69 5.26
CA SER A 237 3.53 20.93 6.49
C SER A 237 2.35 21.44 7.32
N LEU A 238 1.36 20.62 7.58
CA LEU A 238 0.39 20.78 8.65
C LEU A 238 1.00 20.19 9.92
N GLY A 239 1.37 21.02 10.90
CA GLY A 239 1.88 20.55 12.20
C GLY A 239 3.38 20.26 12.29
N GLY A 240 4.21 20.75 11.36
CA GLY A 240 5.68 20.66 11.45
C GLY A 240 6.29 19.35 10.92
N GLN A 241 5.50 18.41 10.45
CA GLN A 241 5.98 17.21 9.78
C GLN A 241 6.05 17.43 8.26
N PRO A 242 7.11 16.99 7.56
CA PRO A 242 7.19 17.10 6.10
C PRO A 242 6.09 16.27 5.42
N HIS A 243 5.60 16.78 4.28
CA HIS A 243 4.57 16.07 3.52
C HIS A 243 5.06 14.68 3.06
N PRO A 244 4.28 13.59 3.18
CA PRO A 244 4.71 12.22 2.87
C PRO A 244 5.29 12.04 1.46
N LEU A 245 4.77 12.76 0.47
CA LEU A 245 5.27 12.75 -0.91
C LEU A 245 6.73 13.18 -1.00
N LEU A 246 7.18 14.15 -0.20
CA LEU A 246 8.59 14.59 -0.23
C LEU A 246 9.54 13.46 0.16
N GLY A 247 9.22 12.72 1.22
CA GLY A 247 9.97 11.54 1.63
C GLY A 247 9.95 10.42 0.59
N ALA A 248 8.82 10.21 -0.08
CA ALA A 248 8.71 9.24 -1.17
C ALA A 248 9.56 9.65 -2.38
N MET A 249 9.50 10.92 -2.80
CA MET A 249 10.31 11.43 -3.91
C MET A 249 11.81 11.35 -3.61
N GLU A 250 12.23 11.62 -2.37
CA GLU A 250 13.64 11.48 -1.96
C GLU A 250 14.11 10.02 -2.04
N ARG A 251 13.30 9.06 -1.54
CA ARG A 251 13.61 7.62 -1.66
C ARG A 251 13.72 7.18 -3.11
N ILE A 252 12.76 7.56 -3.96
CA ILE A 252 12.75 7.25 -5.39
C ILE A 252 13.94 7.92 -6.10
N GLY A 253 14.31 9.14 -5.70
CA GLY A 253 15.47 9.87 -6.24
C GLY A 253 16.79 9.14 -6.07
N ARG A 254 16.96 8.43 -4.96
CA ARG A 254 18.17 7.61 -4.70
C ARG A 254 18.34 6.46 -5.71
N GLU A 255 17.28 6.00 -6.33
CA GLU A 255 17.32 4.95 -7.36
C GLU A 255 17.89 5.44 -8.72
N GLY A 256 18.01 6.76 -8.94
CA GLY A 256 18.57 7.35 -10.15
C GLY A 256 17.70 7.18 -11.42
N ILE A 257 16.43 6.85 -11.27
CA ILE A 257 15.47 6.65 -12.37
C ILE A 257 14.31 7.66 -12.34
N SER A 258 14.40 8.67 -11.50
CA SER A 258 13.43 9.76 -11.39
C SER A 258 14.00 11.08 -11.91
N SER A 259 13.10 11.95 -12.37
CA SER A 259 13.38 13.33 -12.70
C SER A 259 12.21 14.21 -12.34
N THR A 260 12.46 15.52 -12.14
CA THR A 260 11.38 16.49 -11.86
C THR A 260 11.37 17.55 -12.94
N LEU A 261 10.17 17.78 -13.50
CA LEU A 261 9.90 18.83 -14.48
C LEU A 261 9.01 19.89 -13.82
N THR A 262 9.52 21.12 -13.69
CA THR A 262 8.76 22.21 -13.07
C THR A 262 8.16 23.12 -14.14
N LEU A 263 6.84 23.22 -14.17
CA LEU A 263 6.11 24.11 -15.07
C LEU A 263 6.05 25.52 -14.47
N LYS A 264 6.47 26.49 -15.28
CA LYS A 264 6.39 27.91 -14.92
C LYS A 264 5.16 28.55 -15.58
N ARG A 265 4.74 29.70 -15.08
CA ARG A 265 3.71 30.54 -15.72
C ARG A 265 4.14 30.92 -17.12
N VAL A 266 3.18 31.04 -18.05
CA VAL A 266 3.47 31.41 -19.45
C VAL A 266 3.81 32.88 -19.55
N GLY A 267 4.62 33.25 -20.54
CA GLY A 267 5.02 34.62 -20.76
C GLY A 267 3.96 35.44 -21.52
N MET A 268 4.26 36.72 -21.78
CA MET A 268 3.34 37.61 -22.48
C MET A 268 3.05 37.17 -23.93
N ARG A 269 4.05 36.63 -24.61
CA ARG A 269 3.89 36.11 -25.99
C ARG A 269 2.93 34.94 -26.04
N GLU A 270 3.11 34.01 -25.14
CA GLU A 270 2.28 32.82 -24.97
C GLU A 270 0.88 33.21 -24.52
N THR A 271 0.72 34.22 -23.63
CA THR A 271 -0.57 34.79 -23.25
C THR A 271 -1.30 35.33 -24.49
N ARG A 272 -0.65 36.12 -25.34
CA ARG A 272 -1.24 36.58 -26.60
C ARG A 272 -1.68 35.41 -27.49
N HIS A 273 -0.89 34.38 -27.59
CA HIS A 273 -1.20 33.18 -28.36
C HIS A 273 -2.41 32.44 -27.77
N LEU A 274 -2.47 32.24 -26.44
CA LEU A 274 -3.66 31.68 -25.77
C LEU A 274 -4.92 32.49 -26.06
N LEU A 275 -4.84 33.83 -25.94
CA LEU A 275 -5.96 34.72 -26.28
C LEU A 275 -6.38 34.57 -27.74
N SER A 276 -5.42 34.41 -28.67
CA SER A 276 -5.75 34.23 -30.07
C SER A 276 -6.52 32.93 -30.34
N ILE A 277 -6.21 31.89 -29.59
CA ILE A 277 -6.93 30.60 -29.65
C ILE A 277 -8.32 30.73 -29.03
N PHE A 278 -8.44 31.30 -27.82
CA PHE A 278 -9.74 31.41 -27.12
C PHE A 278 -10.74 32.31 -27.87
N LEU A 279 -10.26 33.37 -28.50
CA LEU A 279 -11.11 34.37 -29.17
C LEU A 279 -11.14 34.18 -30.70
N ASN A 280 -10.42 33.22 -31.23
CA ASN A 280 -10.25 32.90 -32.65
C ASN A 280 -9.86 34.14 -33.48
N ARG A 281 -8.92 34.96 -32.94
CA ARG A 281 -8.43 36.17 -33.62
C ARG A 281 -7.05 36.56 -33.12
N THR A 282 -6.33 37.36 -33.89
CA THR A 282 -4.94 37.80 -33.61
C THR A 282 -4.79 39.28 -33.30
N ASP A 283 -5.76 40.10 -33.64
CA ASP A 283 -5.82 41.56 -33.40
C ASP A 283 -6.54 41.85 -32.06
N PHE A 284 -5.85 42.47 -31.15
CA PHE A 284 -6.37 42.86 -29.85
C PHE A 284 -6.19 44.35 -29.60
N PRO A 285 -7.10 45.00 -28.83
CA PRO A 285 -6.92 46.38 -28.42
C PRO A 285 -5.53 46.59 -27.81
N GLU A 286 -4.99 47.82 -27.99
CA GLU A 286 -3.74 48.20 -27.33
C GLU A 286 -3.86 48.07 -25.81
N GLY A 287 -2.88 47.46 -25.15
CA GLY A 287 -2.91 47.23 -23.71
C GLY A 287 -3.79 46.09 -23.24
N PHE A 288 -4.62 45.45 -24.09
CA PHE A 288 -5.51 44.35 -23.67
C PHE A 288 -4.71 43.13 -23.19
N VAL A 289 -3.77 42.66 -23.99
CA VAL A 289 -2.90 41.50 -23.66
C VAL A 289 -2.10 41.77 -22.39
N GLU A 290 -1.57 43.01 -22.26
CA GLU A 290 -0.76 43.41 -21.08
C GLU A 290 -1.64 43.47 -19.82
N THR A 291 -2.88 43.94 -19.94
CA THR A 291 -3.81 43.97 -18.80
C THR A 291 -4.19 42.58 -18.34
N ILE A 292 -4.53 41.68 -19.28
CA ILE A 292 -4.81 40.26 -18.96
C ILE A 292 -3.57 39.59 -18.33
N TYR A 293 -2.40 39.73 -18.96
CA TYR A 293 -1.15 39.17 -18.44
C TYR A 293 -0.81 39.65 -17.02
N ARG A 294 -0.91 40.96 -16.79
CA ARG A 294 -0.61 41.57 -15.47
C ARG A 294 -1.54 41.07 -14.37
N GLN A 295 -2.83 40.87 -14.68
CA GLN A 295 -3.83 40.41 -13.71
C GLN A 295 -3.74 38.89 -13.46
N THR A 296 -3.42 38.10 -14.50
CA THR A 296 -3.36 36.64 -14.41
C THR A 296 -1.96 36.13 -14.12
N GLU A 297 -0.95 37.02 -14.22
CA GLU A 297 0.48 36.70 -14.13
C GLU A 297 0.88 35.50 -15.03
N GLY A 298 0.15 35.29 -16.11
CA GLY A 298 0.39 34.20 -17.04
C GLY A 298 -0.02 32.80 -16.56
N ASN A 299 -0.97 32.68 -15.61
CA ASN A 299 -1.57 31.41 -15.30
C ASN A 299 -2.63 31.05 -16.35
N PRO A 300 -2.47 29.94 -17.13
CA PRO A 300 -3.37 29.63 -18.25
C PRO A 300 -4.83 29.46 -17.86
N PHE A 301 -5.11 28.80 -16.74
CA PHE A 301 -6.48 28.64 -16.23
C PHE A 301 -7.10 29.99 -15.84
N PHE A 302 -6.32 30.85 -15.20
CA PHE A 302 -6.82 32.19 -14.84
C PHE A 302 -7.12 33.03 -16.09
N ILE A 303 -6.26 32.96 -17.12
CA ILE A 303 -6.50 33.63 -18.42
C ILE A 303 -7.85 33.14 -18.99
N GLU A 304 -8.05 31.81 -19.04
CA GLU A 304 -9.29 31.20 -19.55
C GLU A 304 -10.54 31.67 -18.79
N GLU A 305 -10.48 31.64 -17.46
CA GLU A 305 -11.62 32.06 -16.61
C GLU A 305 -11.94 33.55 -16.71
N VAL A 306 -10.92 34.38 -16.83
CA VAL A 306 -11.10 35.81 -17.09
C VAL A 306 -11.81 36.05 -18.43
N ILE A 307 -11.36 35.38 -19.49
CA ILE A 307 -11.99 35.52 -20.82
C ILE A 307 -13.43 35.03 -20.78
N LYS A 308 -13.71 33.87 -20.19
CA LYS A 308 -15.09 33.38 -20.00
C LYS A 308 -15.97 34.42 -19.27
N SER A 309 -15.44 34.98 -18.18
CA SER A 309 -16.17 36.01 -17.42
C SER A 309 -16.46 37.26 -18.22
N LEU A 310 -15.53 37.73 -19.06
CA LEU A 310 -15.73 38.90 -19.94
C LEU A 310 -16.72 38.61 -21.06
N MET A 311 -16.75 37.38 -21.58
CA MET A 311 -17.76 36.93 -22.57
C MET A 311 -19.15 36.87 -21.93
N GLU A 312 -19.29 36.29 -20.75
CA GLU A 312 -20.55 36.21 -20.00
C GLU A 312 -21.10 37.61 -19.63
N GLN A 313 -20.20 38.59 -19.48
CA GLN A 313 -20.58 39.99 -19.25
C GLN A 313 -20.99 40.71 -20.54
N GLY A 314 -20.84 40.09 -21.70
CA GLY A 314 -21.08 40.76 -23.00
C GLY A 314 -20.05 41.85 -23.33
N ILE A 315 -18.94 41.91 -22.58
CA ILE A 315 -17.83 42.84 -22.86
C ILE A 315 -17.05 42.37 -24.08
N ILE A 316 -16.88 41.05 -24.19
CA ILE A 316 -16.29 40.36 -25.34
C ILE A 316 -17.38 39.54 -26.01
N ASP A 317 -17.63 39.76 -27.28
CA ASP A 317 -18.45 38.91 -28.12
C ASP A 317 -17.59 38.38 -29.26
N PRO A 318 -17.20 37.09 -29.25
CA PRO A 318 -16.41 36.52 -30.34
C PRO A 318 -17.07 36.55 -31.70
N ALA A 319 -18.42 36.66 -31.76
CA ALA A 319 -19.19 36.78 -33.02
C ALA A 319 -19.19 38.22 -33.56
N ASP A 320 -19.01 39.21 -32.69
CA ASP A 320 -18.91 40.60 -33.12
C ASP A 320 -17.46 40.95 -33.50
N THR A 321 -17.16 41.06 -34.77
CA THR A 321 -15.82 41.37 -35.29
C THR A 321 -15.31 42.73 -34.81
N LYS A 322 -16.17 43.59 -34.28
CA LYS A 322 -15.85 44.95 -33.80
C LYS A 322 -15.95 45.13 -32.29
N TRP A 323 -16.08 44.07 -31.51
CA TRP A 323 -16.15 44.19 -30.04
C TRP A 323 -14.96 44.99 -29.46
N HIS A 324 -13.77 44.82 -30.05
CA HIS A 324 -12.54 45.50 -29.63
C HIS A 324 -12.55 47.01 -29.81
N GLU A 325 -13.38 47.55 -30.74
CA GLU A 325 -13.56 48.98 -30.89
C GLU A 325 -14.50 49.56 -29.80
N LYS A 326 -15.29 48.70 -29.14
CA LYS A 326 -16.29 49.09 -28.14
C LYS A 326 -15.77 48.97 -26.70
N VAL A 327 -14.66 48.21 -26.47
CA VAL A 327 -14.11 47.98 -25.14
C VAL A 327 -13.28 49.16 -24.69
N ASP A 328 -13.78 49.85 -23.67
CA ASP A 328 -13.02 50.87 -22.97
C ASP A 328 -12.02 50.21 -21.98
N MET A 329 -10.75 50.19 -22.33
CA MET A 329 -9.68 49.58 -21.54
C MET A 329 -9.48 50.25 -20.16
N THR A 330 -9.93 51.49 -20.00
CA THR A 330 -9.83 52.22 -18.73
C THR A 330 -10.91 51.79 -17.74
N SER A 331 -12.05 51.28 -18.23
CA SER A 331 -13.17 50.80 -17.44
C SER A 331 -13.15 49.26 -17.23
N LEU A 332 -12.20 48.56 -17.87
CA LEU A 332 -12.12 47.11 -17.81
C LEU A 332 -11.70 46.62 -16.41
N THR A 333 -12.67 46.16 -15.63
CA THR A 333 -12.43 45.64 -14.29
C THR A 333 -12.24 44.12 -14.33
N ILE A 334 -11.00 43.65 -14.27
CA ILE A 334 -10.65 42.24 -14.15
C ILE A 334 -10.45 41.90 -12.68
N PRO A 335 -11.11 40.86 -12.13
CA PRO A 335 -10.87 40.44 -10.76
C PRO A 335 -9.39 40.09 -10.54
N SER A 336 -8.87 40.42 -9.35
CA SER A 336 -7.44 40.27 -9.03
C SER A 336 -6.99 38.86 -8.73
N SER A 337 -7.90 37.88 -8.72
CA SER A 337 -7.59 36.49 -8.44
C SER A 337 -8.58 35.54 -9.12
N VAL A 338 -8.13 34.31 -9.37
CA VAL A 338 -8.97 33.18 -9.87
C VAL A 338 -10.21 33.02 -9.00
N ARG A 339 -10.03 33.07 -7.68
CA ARG A 339 -11.12 32.97 -6.71
C ARG A 339 -12.20 34.05 -6.95
N ALA A 340 -11.80 35.29 -7.15
CA ALA A 340 -12.73 36.40 -7.39
C ALA A 340 -13.50 36.20 -8.70
N VAL A 341 -12.87 35.70 -9.76
CA VAL A 341 -13.53 35.39 -11.05
C VAL A 341 -14.58 34.29 -10.85
N ILE A 342 -14.19 33.17 -10.18
CA ILE A 342 -15.11 32.05 -9.91
C ILE A 342 -16.29 32.56 -9.06
N THR A 343 -16.02 33.32 -8.00
CA THR A 343 -17.07 33.88 -7.13
C THR A 343 -18.04 34.77 -7.92
N GLN A 344 -17.54 35.60 -8.84
CA GLN A 344 -18.37 36.43 -9.70
C GLN A 344 -19.23 35.59 -10.66
N ARG A 345 -18.69 34.53 -11.22
CA ARG A 345 -19.45 33.61 -12.09
C ARG A 345 -20.53 32.86 -11.32
N VAL A 346 -20.21 32.30 -10.15
CA VAL A 346 -21.18 31.64 -9.27
C VAL A 346 -22.27 32.59 -8.82
N GLY A 347 -21.93 33.84 -8.52
CA GLY A 347 -22.89 34.87 -8.12
C GLY A 347 -23.92 35.28 -9.21
N ARG A 348 -23.73 34.83 -10.47
CA ARG A 348 -24.70 35.04 -11.56
C ARG A 348 -25.70 33.92 -11.75
N LEU A 349 -25.47 32.78 -11.09
CA LEU A 349 -26.39 31.66 -11.11
C LEU A 349 -27.72 32.06 -10.44
N ASP A 350 -28.82 31.51 -10.92
CA ASP A 350 -30.07 31.58 -10.19
C ASP A 350 -30.00 30.81 -8.85
N GLY A 351 -30.99 31.10 -7.97
CA GLY A 351 -30.94 30.51 -6.62
C GLY A 351 -30.97 28.99 -6.54
N HIS A 352 -31.57 28.29 -7.53
CA HIS A 352 -31.59 26.83 -7.57
C HIS A 352 -30.26 26.29 -8.01
N ALA A 353 -29.67 26.76 -9.10
CA ALA A 353 -28.36 26.34 -9.58
C ALA A 353 -27.24 26.64 -8.55
N ALA A 354 -27.27 27.85 -7.92
CA ALA A 354 -26.29 28.20 -6.90
C ALA A 354 -26.33 27.24 -5.70
N ARG A 355 -27.55 26.96 -5.16
CA ARG A 355 -27.70 26.00 -4.04
C ARG A 355 -27.29 24.57 -4.44
N THR A 356 -27.60 24.12 -5.66
CA THR A 356 -27.21 22.82 -6.17
C THR A 356 -25.69 22.72 -6.24
N LEU A 357 -25.00 23.78 -6.73
CA LEU A 357 -23.54 23.83 -6.77
C LEU A 357 -22.92 23.83 -5.37
N GLU A 358 -23.52 24.57 -4.41
CA GLU A 358 -23.10 24.54 -3.01
C GLU A 358 -23.23 23.13 -2.41
N ASN A 359 -24.36 22.46 -2.62
CA ASN A 359 -24.59 21.08 -2.19
C ASN A 359 -23.55 20.15 -2.77
N ALA A 360 -23.33 20.18 -4.08
CA ALA A 360 -22.35 19.37 -4.78
C ALA A 360 -20.93 19.61 -4.25
N SER A 361 -20.57 20.85 -3.93
CA SER A 361 -19.23 21.19 -3.43
C SER A 361 -18.89 20.50 -2.11
N VAL A 362 -19.90 20.21 -1.29
CA VAL A 362 -19.74 19.51 0.00
C VAL A 362 -19.68 18.00 -0.19
N ILE A 363 -20.41 17.44 -1.18
CA ILE A 363 -20.33 16.00 -1.48
C ILE A 363 -18.90 15.65 -1.93
N GLY A 364 -18.37 16.31 -2.96
CA GLY A 364 -17.04 15.99 -3.45
C GLY A 364 -16.70 16.63 -4.79
N GLN A 365 -15.55 16.28 -5.34
CA GLN A 365 -15.14 16.62 -6.70
C GLN A 365 -16.01 15.87 -7.72
N GLU A 366 -16.40 14.69 -7.37
CA GLU A 366 -17.32 13.80 -8.04
C GLU A 366 -18.54 13.57 -7.15
N PHE A 367 -19.74 13.46 -7.72
CA PHE A 367 -20.96 13.21 -6.97
C PHE A 367 -22.03 12.54 -7.86
N THR A 368 -22.82 11.68 -7.25
CA THR A 368 -23.93 11.00 -7.94
C THR A 368 -25.22 11.77 -7.78
N PHE A 369 -26.13 11.60 -8.74
CA PHE A 369 -27.47 12.20 -8.68
C PHE A 369 -28.21 11.82 -7.42
N GLU A 370 -28.19 10.56 -7.02
CA GLU A 370 -28.93 10.04 -5.86
C GLU A 370 -28.48 10.66 -4.53
N VAL A 371 -27.16 10.81 -4.31
CA VAL A 371 -26.64 11.48 -3.13
C VAL A 371 -27.02 12.97 -3.12
N LEU A 372 -26.89 13.64 -4.25
CA LEU A 372 -27.26 15.05 -4.39
C LEU A 372 -28.77 15.25 -4.16
N LYS A 373 -29.63 14.40 -4.71
CA LYS A 373 -31.07 14.39 -4.50
C LYS A 373 -31.44 14.25 -3.03
N GLY A 374 -30.75 13.34 -2.30
CA GLY A 374 -30.98 13.09 -0.88
C GLY A 374 -30.71 14.29 0.02
N ILE A 375 -29.92 15.26 -0.42
CA ILE A 375 -29.63 16.49 0.35
C ILE A 375 -30.29 17.75 -0.20
N SER A 376 -30.86 17.67 -1.41
CA SER A 376 -31.54 18.76 -2.07
C SER A 376 -32.94 19.00 -1.48
N GLU A 377 -33.34 20.25 -1.41
CA GLU A 377 -34.72 20.65 -1.05
C GLU A 377 -35.57 20.86 -2.31
N LEU A 378 -34.99 20.72 -3.51
CA LEU A 378 -35.65 20.84 -4.79
C LEU A 378 -36.38 19.56 -5.17
N LYS A 379 -37.47 19.72 -5.96
CA LYS A 379 -38.06 18.56 -6.63
C LYS A 379 -37.11 18.01 -7.67
N GLU A 380 -37.30 16.76 -8.06
CA GLU A 380 -36.43 16.06 -9.00
C GLU A 380 -36.27 16.79 -10.34
N GLU A 381 -37.40 17.29 -10.91
CA GLU A 381 -37.38 18.06 -12.16
C GLU A 381 -36.59 19.38 -12.01
N GLU A 382 -36.79 20.12 -10.91
CA GLU A 382 -36.07 21.35 -10.62
C GLU A 382 -34.56 21.13 -10.41
N LEU A 383 -34.21 19.96 -9.84
CA LEU A 383 -32.81 19.57 -9.64
C LEU A 383 -32.12 19.26 -10.99
N VAL A 384 -32.80 18.54 -11.88
CA VAL A 384 -32.31 18.26 -13.25
C VAL A 384 -32.07 19.56 -13.99
N GLU A 385 -33.08 20.49 -14.01
CA GLU A 385 -32.91 21.80 -14.64
C GLU A 385 -31.73 22.59 -14.05
N ALA A 386 -31.50 22.53 -12.73
CA ALA A 386 -30.37 23.16 -12.08
C ALA A 386 -29.02 22.56 -12.54
N LEU A 387 -28.93 21.24 -12.65
CA LEU A 387 -27.74 20.53 -13.17
C LEU A 387 -27.48 20.91 -14.65
N GLU A 388 -28.49 20.94 -15.50
CA GLU A 388 -28.36 21.39 -16.90
C GLU A 388 -27.83 22.83 -16.99
N ARG A 389 -28.33 23.76 -16.15
CA ARG A 389 -27.79 25.13 -16.07
C ARG A 389 -26.33 25.16 -15.64
N LEU A 390 -25.94 24.34 -14.68
CA LEU A 390 -24.55 24.24 -14.23
C LEU A 390 -23.63 23.65 -15.31
N MET A 391 -24.10 22.67 -16.08
CA MET A 391 -23.40 22.14 -17.25
C MET A 391 -23.25 23.18 -18.35
N ASN A 392 -24.32 23.90 -18.66
CA ASN A 392 -24.30 24.99 -19.63
C ASN A 392 -23.34 26.10 -19.23
N ALA A 393 -23.27 26.41 -17.93
CA ALA A 393 -22.29 27.33 -17.35
C ALA A 393 -20.87 26.75 -17.28
N ARG A 394 -20.65 25.50 -17.68
CA ARG A 394 -19.36 24.81 -17.66
C ARG A 394 -18.69 24.80 -16.28
N LEU A 395 -19.49 24.66 -15.24
CA LEU A 395 -19.02 24.51 -13.86
C LEU A 395 -18.91 23.05 -13.46
N ILE A 396 -19.78 22.21 -14.03
CA ILE A 396 -19.76 20.76 -13.90
C ILE A 396 -19.90 20.10 -15.27
N PHE A 397 -19.63 18.81 -15.33
CA PHE A 397 -19.94 17.96 -16.49
C PHE A 397 -20.43 16.59 -15.99
N GLU A 398 -21.20 15.91 -16.82
CA GLU A 398 -21.66 14.54 -16.61
C GLU A 398 -20.65 13.57 -17.20
N ASP A 399 -20.39 12.45 -16.54
CA ASP A 399 -19.50 11.43 -17.08
C ASP A 399 -20.16 10.65 -18.25
N ALA A 400 -19.36 9.84 -18.95
CA ALA A 400 -19.84 9.08 -20.11
C ALA A 400 -20.83 7.96 -19.76
N SER A 401 -20.92 7.55 -18.50
CA SER A 401 -21.90 6.56 -18.00
C SER A 401 -23.26 7.19 -17.72
N GLY A 402 -23.29 8.50 -17.45
CA GLY A 402 -24.49 9.21 -16.99
C GLY A 402 -24.80 9.01 -15.51
N ASP A 403 -23.94 8.35 -14.75
CA ASP A 403 -24.16 7.98 -13.36
C ASP A 403 -23.60 9.03 -12.38
N SER A 404 -22.59 9.78 -12.80
CA SER A 404 -21.91 10.76 -11.94
C SER A 404 -21.64 12.10 -12.63
N TYR A 405 -21.53 13.12 -11.79
CA TYR A 405 -21.19 14.49 -12.18
C TYR A 405 -19.86 14.91 -11.55
N HIS A 406 -19.11 15.73 -12.30
CA HIS A 406 -17.80 16.20 -11.87
C HIS A 406 -17.70 17.71 -11.98
N PHE A 407 -17.01 18.34 -11.05
CA PHE A 407 -16.58 19.71 -11.24
C PHE A 407 -15.56 19.81 -12.39
N THR A 408 -15.72 20.76 -13.30
CA THR A 408 -14.80 20.98 -14.44
C THR A 408 -13.39 21.32 -13.98
N HIS A 409 -13.23 21.89 -12.78
CA HIS A 409 -11.94 22.16 -12.16
C HIS A 409 -12.06 22.13 -10.64
N THR A 410 -11.07 21.54 -9.96
CA THR A 410 -11.03 21.45 -8.48
C THR A 410 -11.16 22.80 -7.79
N MET A 411 -10.54 23.86 -8.34
CA MET A 411 -10.63 25.21 -7.80
C MET A 411 -12.08 25.75 -7.75
N ILE A 412 -12.95 25.36 -8.69
CA ILE A 412 -14.35 25.78 -8.66
C ILE A 412 -15.03 25.21 -7.41
N ARG A 413 -14.88 23.92 -7.17
CA ARG A 413 -15.37 23.28 -5.96
C ARG A 413 -14.82 23.92 -4.69
N GLU A 414 -13.51 24.12 -4.63
CA GLU A 414 -12.82 24.71 -3.47
C GLU A 414 -13.38 26.11 -3.14
N VAL A 415 -13.51 26.98 -4.14
CA VAL A 415 -14.04 28.34 -3.96
C VAL A 415 -15.48 28.33 -3.46
N VAL A 416 -16.33 27.45 -4.03
CA VAL A 416 -17.72 27.30 -3.60
C VAL A 416 -17.79 26.75 -2.18
N TYR A 417 -17.07 25.69 -1.89
CA TYR A 417 -17.03 25.09 -0.55
C TYR A 417 -16.53 26.06 0.53
N GLU A 418 -15.48 26.81 0.24
CA GLU A 418 -14.93 27.79 1.18
C GLU A 418 -15.80 29.01 1.37
N SER A 419 -16.68 29.35 0.41
CA SER A 419 -17.68 30.44 0.56
C SER A 419 -18.74 30.12 1.62
N LEU A 420 -18.95 28.81 1.93
CA LEU A 420 -19.89 28.37 2.94
C LEU A 420 -19.37 28.66 4.36
N SER A 421 -20.23 29.17 5.24
CA SER A 421 -19.90 29.36 6.66
C SER A 421 -19.61 27.99 7.32
N ARG A 422 -18.78 27.97 8.36
CA ARG A 422 -18.46 26.74 9.12
C ARG A 422 -19.71 26.00 9.60
N THR A 423 -20.71 26.73 10.10
CA THR A 423 -21.98 26.15 10.57
C THR A 423 -22.74 25.50 9.42
N ARG A 424 -22.79 26.16 8.24
CA ARG A 424 -23.45 25.61 7.05
C ARG A 424 -22.73 24.37 6.54
N ARG A 425 -21.38 24.40 6.44
CA ARG A 425 -20.59 23.22 6.08
C ARG A 425 -20.88 22.04 7.00
N ARG A 426 -20.86 22.26 8.34
CA ARG A 426 -21.13 21.23 9.32
C ARG A 426 -22.54 20.60 9.16
N LEU A 427 -23.56 21.43 8.94
CA LEU A 427 -24.91 20.94 8.69
C LEU A 427 -25.00 20.14 7.39
N MET A 428 -24.33 20.61 6.34
CA MET A 428 -24.36 19.96 5.05
C MET A 428 -23.59 18.63 5.06
N HIS A 429 -22.44 18.56 5.71
CA HIS A 429 -21.73 17.29 5.90
C HIS A 429 -22.60 16.25 6.61
N ARG A 430 -23.43 16.67 7.60
CA ARG A 430 -24.39 15.77 8.26
C ARG A 430 -25.45 15.26 7.28
N LYS A 431 -26.02 16.15 6.44
CA LYS A 431 -26.99 15.74 5.41
C LYS A 431 -26.36 14.79 4.39
N VAL A 432 -25.14 15.10 3.91
CA VAL A 432 -24.41 14.28 2.95
C VAL A 432 -24.13 12.89 3.54
N ALA A 433 -23.62 12.81 4.77
CA ALA A 433 -23.35 11.54 5.43
C ALA A 433 -24.63 10.68 5.55
N ALA A 434 -25.76 11.29 5.98
CA ALA A 434 -27.03 10.59 6.09
C ALA A 434 -27.57 10.13 4.72
N SER A 435 -27.37 10.91 3.67
CA SER A 435 -27.75 10.54 2.31
C SER A 435 -26.91 9.35 1.79
N ILE A 436 -25.58 9.43 1.94
CA ILE A 436 -24.66 8.34 1.57
C ILE A 436 -25.02 7.05 2.32
N GLU A 437 -25.24 7.14 3.65
CA GLU A 437 -25.63 6.01 4.49
C GLU A 437 -26.96 5.39 4.03
N THR A 438 -27.89 6.20 3.58
CA THR A 438 -29.20 5.75 3.07
C THR A 438 -29.08 5.06 1.71
N VAL A 439 -28.34 5.67 0.77
CA VAL A 439 -28.11 5.12 -0.58
C VAL A 439 -27.37 3.79 -0.51
N HIS A 440 -26.38 3.69 0.39
CA HIS A 440 -25.54 2.50 0.55
C HIS A 440 -25.93 1.62 1.76
N ARG A 441 -27.19 1.68 2.22
CA ARG A 441 -27.66 0.99 3.43
C ARG A 441 -27.36 -0.51 3.45
N HIS A 442 -27.43 -1.18 2.30
CA HIS A 442 -27.20 -2.62 2.19
C HIS A 442 -25.74 -3.02 2.00
N ASN A 443 -24.90 -2.09 1.59
CA ASN A 443 -23.45 -2.30 1.43
C ASN A 443 -22.70 -0.99 1.70
N PRO A 444 -22.40 -0.68 2.97
CA PRO A 444 -21.67 0.54 3.33
C PRO A 444 -20.16 0.46 3.05
N ASP A 445 -19.61 -0.72 2.84
CA ASP A 445 -18.17 -0.96 2.70
C ASP A 445 -17.50 -0.07 1.63
N PRO A 446 -18.05 0.12 0.42
CA PRO A 446 -17.44 1.00 -0.57
C PRO A 446 -17.32 2.46 -0.12
N VAL A 447 -18.19 2.92 0.78
CA VAL A 447 -18.30 4.35 1.16
C VAL A 447 -17.87 4.65 2.60
N VAL A 448 -17.32 3.67 3.31
CA VAL A 448 -16.92 3.78 4.73
C VAL A 448 -16.00 4.98 4.98
N TYR A 449 -14.99 5.18 4.14
CA TYR A 449 -14.07 6.32 4.27
C TYR A 449 -14.77 7.67 4.08
N SER A 450 -15.69 7.75 3.11
CA SER A 450 -16.49 8.95 2.88
C SER A 450 -17.41 9.24 4.06
N LEU A 451 -18.05 8.21 4.64
CA LEU A 451 -18.87 8.32 5.83
C LEU A 451 -18.06 8.82 7.04
N ALA A 452 -16.89 8.25 7.29
CA ALA A 452 -15.98 8.69 8.33
C ALA A 452 -15.62 10.17 8.18
N TYR A 453 -15.25 10.60 6.96
CA TYR A 453 -14.93 11.98 6.64
C TYR A 453 -16.12 12.93 6.88
N HIS A 454 -17.30 12.59 6.35
CA HIS A 454 -18.46 13.47 6.46
C HIS A 454 -19.01 13.56 7.89
N TYR A 455 -19.08 12.46 8.65
CA TYR A 455 -19.52 12.50 10.04
C TYR A 455 -18.54 13.25 10.94
N SER A 456 -17.24 13.13 10.69
CA SER A 456 -16.20 13.90 11.40
C SER A 456 -16.39 15.41 11.17
N ASN A 457 -16.56 15.82 9.92
CA ASN A 457 -16.81 17.24 9.57
C ASN A 457 -18.19 17.73 10.04
N ALA A 458 -19.17 16.85 10.20
CA ALA A 458 -20.45 17.14 10.82
C ALA A 458 -20.35 17.33 12.34
N GLY A 459 -19.27 16.86 12.96
CA GLY A 459 -19.09 16.83 14.40
C GLY A 459 -20.06 15.88 15.11
N ASP A 460 -20.47 14.81 14.44
CA ASP A 460 -21.23 13.71 15.01
C ASP A 460 -20.22 12.69 15.56
N LEU A 461 -19.82 12.90 16.82
CA LEU A 461 -18.74 12.12 17.43
C LEU A 461 -19.03 10.61 17.49
N PRO A 462 -20.22 10.13 17.89
CA PRO A 462 -20.49 8.69 17.94
C PRO A 462 -20.37 8.02 16.59
N LYS A 463 -20.99 8.58 15.54
CA LYS A 463 -20.90 8.04 14.19
C LYS A 463 -19.49 8.21 13.60
N SER A 464 -18.82 9.31 13.93
CA SER A 464 -17.42 9.54 13.54
C SER A 464 -16.50 8.44 14.09
N ALA A 465 -16.60 8.13 15.39
CA ALA A 465 -15.81 7.08 16.02
C ALA A 465 -16.07 5.71 15.36
N LYS A 466 -17.34 5.35 15.19
CA LYS A 466 -17.74 4.09 14.54
C LYS A 466 -17.16 3.98 13.12
N TYR A 467 -17.40 4.98 12.26
CA TYR A 467 -16.96 4.89 10.88
C TYR A 467 -15.44 5.03 10.71
N PHE A 468 -14.74 5.71 11.64
CA PHE A 468 -13.28 5.67 11.67
C PHE A 468 -12.76 4.29 12.10
N SER A 469 -13.41 3.60 13.03
CA SER A 469 -13.07 2.21 13.35
C SER A 469 -13.29 1.29 12.14
N ASP A 470 -14.46 1.36 11.51
CA ASP A 470 -14.78 0.60 10.29
C ASP A 470 -13.79 0.91 9.15
N ALA A 471 -13.38 2.18 8.97
CA ALA A 471 -12.37 2.59 8.00
C ALA A 471 -10.98 2.01 8.34
N GLY A 472 -10.62 1.98 9.61
CA GLY A 472 -9.40 1.34 10.10
C GLY A 472 -9.39 -0.16 9.77
N HIS A 473 -10.47 -0.86 10.01
CA HIS A 473 -10.62 -2.28 9.68
C HIS A 473 -10.53 -2.53 8.17
N LYS A 474 -11.19 -1.69 7.35
CA LYS A 474 -11.10 -1.79 5.89
C LYS A 474 -9.68 -1.52 5.38
N ALA A 475 -9.00 -0.52 5.93
CA ALA A 475 -7.61 -0.23 5.59
C ALA A 475 -6.68 -1.40 5.99
N LEU A 476 -6.93 -2.02 7.15
CA LEU A 476 -6.19 -3.19 7.60
C LEU A 476 -6.39 -4.38 6.66
N LYS A 477 -7.62 -4.65 6.23
CA LYS A 477 -7.94 -5.68 5.22
C LYS A 477 -7.27 -5.42 3.87
N SER A 478 -7.03 -4.16 3.54
CA SER A 478 -6.28 -3.74 2.35
C SER A 478 -4.76 -3.66 2.58
N TYR A 479 -4.29 -4.08 3.75
CA TYR A 479 -2.86 -4.04 4.17
C TYR A 479 -2.25 -2.63 4.21
N ALA A 480 -3.08 -1.60 4.27
CA ALA A 480 -2.68 -0.19 4.39
C ALA A 480 -2.49 0.17 5.88
N LEU A 481 -1.39 -0.30 6.47
CA LEU A 481 -1.15 -0.24 7.92
C LEU A 481 -1.09 1.19 8.46
N ASP A 482 -0.44 2.11 7.75
CA ASP A 482 -0.32 3.52 8.17
C ASP A 482 -1.69 4.20 8.18
N GLU A 483 -2.52 3.92 7.17
CA GLU A 483 -3.89 4.41 7.09
C GLU A 483 -4.78 3.80 8.18
N ALA A 484 -4.65 2.49 8.43
CA ALA A 484 -5.36 1.82 9.52
C ALA A 484 -5.02 2.47 10.87
N ALA A 485 -3.74 2.67 11.17
CA ALA A 485 -3.30 3.34 12.39
C ALA A 485 -3.87 4.77 12.49
N ARG A 486 -3.86 5.52 11.39
CA ARG A 486 -4.40 6.88 11.36
C ARG A 486 -5.90 6.90 11.64
N TYR A 487 -6.69 6.01 11.02
CA TYR A 487 -8.12 5.93 11.25
C TYR A 487 -8.44 5.49 12.67
N TYR A 488 -7.75 4.52 13.23
CA TYR A 488 -7.92 4.10 14.63
C TYR A 488 -7.59 5.25 15.60
N LYS A 489 -6.52 6.01 15.37
CA LYS A 489 -6.21 7.22 16.17
C LYS A 489 -7.33 8.26 16.09
N SER A 490 -7.88 8.49 14.89
CA SER A 490 -9.02 9.39 14.72
C SER A 490 -10.29 8.88 15.42
N ALA A 491 -10.49 7.56 15.49
CA ALA A 491 -11.59 6.97 16.26
C ALA A 491 -11.40 7.22 17.77
N LEU A 492 -10.19 6.98 18.29
CA LEU A 492 -9.87 7.27 19.70
C LEU A 492 -10.04 8.76 20.06
N GLU A 493 -9.57 9.68 19.21
CA GLU A 493 -9.78 11.13 19.40
C GLU A 493 -11.27 11.54 19.44
N ALA A 494 -12.12 10.81 18.74
CA ALA A 494 -13.57 11.03 18.77
C ALA A 494 -14.18 10.46 20.07
N LEU A 495 -13.73 9.26 20.50
CA LEU A 495 -14.18 8.59 21.71
C LEU A 495 -13.79 9.36 22.99
N GLU A 496 -12.59 9.91 23.06
CA GLU A 496 -12.14 10.76 24.16
C GLU A 496 -13.08 11.96 24.45
N LYS A 497 -13.80 12.43 23.44
CA LYS A 497 -14.71 13.58 23.56
C LYS A 497 -16.13 13.16 23.92
N LEU A 498 -16.41 11.87 24.02
CA LEU A 498 -17.70 11.30 24.39
C LEU A 498 -17.76 10.99 25.88
N GLU A 499 -18.98 10.99 26.41
CA GLU A 499 -19.19 10.50 27.77
C GLU A 499 -18.96 8.98 27.84
N ALA A 500 -18.34 8.51 28.91
CA ALA A 500 -18.07 7.11 29.13
C ALA A 500 -19.38 6.33 29.27
N GLY A 501 -19.67 5.50 28.27
CA GLY A 501 -20.82 4.59 28.24
C GLY A 501 -20.35 3.20 27.81
N PRO A 502 -21.10 2.13 28.12
CA PRO A 502 -20.68 0.75 27.82
C PRO A 502 -20.33 0.55 26.34
N GLU A 503 -21.12 1.08 25.42
CA GLU A 503 -20.89 0.98 23.97
C GLU A 503 -19.62 1.70 23.55
N ASN A 504 -19.38 2.90 24.09
CA ASN A 504 -18.18 3.70 23.78
C ASN A 504 -16.92 3.01 24.31
N ILE A 505 -16.96 2.45 25.53
CA ILE A 505 -15.83 1.75 26.11
C ILE A 505 -15.53 0.46 25.34
N ASN A 506 -16.54 -0.30 24.92
CA ASN A 506 -16.34 -1.49 24.11
C ASN A 506 -15.65 -1.16 22.78
N LEU A 507 -16.12 -0.11 22.09
CA LEU A 507 -15.51 0.35 20.85
C LEU A 507 -14.07 0.85 21.06
N GLU A 508 -13.81 1.55 22.18
CA GLU A 508 -12.47 2.03 22.52
C GLU A 508 -11.48 0.88 22.74
N VAL A 509 -11.91 -0.16 23.48
CA VAL A 509 -11.11 -1.38 23.68
C VAL A 509 -10.82 -2.08 22.34
N GLU A 510 -11.83 -2.21 21.47
CA GLU A 510 -11.66 -2.80 20.13
C GLU A 510 -10.65 -2.02 19.30
N VAL A 511 -10.76 -0.70 19.28
CA VAL A 511 -9.88 0.18 18.50
C VAL A 511 -8.45 0.14 19.05
N LEU A 512 -8.27 0.15 20.37
CA LEU A 512 -6.95 0.03 21.02
C LEU A 512 -6.27 -1.29 20.67
N VAL A 513 -6.99 -2.41 20.74
CA VAL A 513 -6.45 -3.73 20.36
C VAL A 513 -6.08 -3.76 18.89
N SER A 514 -6.90 -3.19 18.02
CA SER A 514 -6.65 -3.14 16.58
C SER A 514 -5.44 -2.28 16.26
N LEU A 515 -5.30 -1.11 16.89
CA LEU A 515 -4.15 -0.22 16.75
C LEU A 515 -2.87 -0.89 17.28
N GLY A 516 -2.94 -1.53 18.46
CA GLY A 516 -1.84 -2.30 19.02
C GLY A 516 -1.38 -3.44 18.10
N ASN A 517 -2.31 -4.13 17.42
CA ASN A 517 -1.96 -5.14 16.41
C ASN A 517 -1.26 -4.53 15.19
N VAL A 518 -1.65 -3.34 14.75
CA VAL A 518 -0.96 -2.62 13.67
C VAL A 518 0.48 -2.31 14.10
N HIS A 519 0.69 -1.70 15.27
CA HIS A 519 2.02 -1.37 15.78
C HIS A 519 2.86 -2.62 16.10
N HIS A 520 2.24 -3.72 16.55
CA HIS A 520 2.92 -5.01 16.68
C HIS A 520 3.46 -5.51 15.34
N THR A 521 2.66 -5.37 14.29
CA THR A 521 3.02 -5.81 12.91
C THR A 521 4.10 -4.93 12.30
N THR A 522 4.06 -3.62 12.54
CA THR A 522 5.07 -2.67 12.05
C THR A 522 6.37 -2.69 12.85
N GLY A 523 6.38 -3.39 14.00
CA GLY A 523 7.54 -3.48 14.87
C GLY A 523 7.69 -2.31 15.85
N GLU A 524 6.68 -1.46 15.98
CA GLU A 524 6.60 -0.37 16.96
C GLU A 524 6.15 -0.90 18.33
N TRP A 525 6.98 -1.77 18.88
CA TRP A 525 6.59 -2.60 20.03
C TRP A 525 6.26 -1.83 21.31
N GLU A 526 6.88 -0.68 21.56
CA GLU A 526 6.56 0.13 22.75
C GLU A 526 5.15 0.71 22.65
N SER A 527 4.81 1.29 21.49
CA SER A 527 3.46 1.80 21.21
C SER A 527 2.42 0.68 21.34
N ALA A 528 2.70 -0.48 20.76
CA ALA A 528 1.82 -1.64 20.86
C ALA A 528 1.57 -2.09 22.30
N ILE A 529 2.62 -2.12 23.14
CA ILE A 529 2.52 -2.49 24.57
C ILE A 529 1.64 -1.47 25.32
N ASP A 530 1.81 -0.19 25.07
CA ASP A 530 1.04 0.85 25.76
C ASP A 530 -0.46 0.76 25.40
N GLU A 531 -0.78 0.55 24.14
CA GLU A 531 -2.16 0.36 23.64
C GLU A 531 -2.78 -0.92 24.20
N PHE A 532 -2.06 -2.04 24.21
CA PHE A 532 -2.56 -3.27 24.83
C PHE A 532 -2.77 -3.14 26.33
N ARG A 533 -1.93 -2.40 27.04
CA ARG A 533 -2.13 -2.14 28.48
C ARG A 533 -3.37 -1.31 28.75
N GLU A 534 -3.61 -0.27 27.95
CA GLU A 534 -4.81 0.55 28.10
C GLU A 534 -6.06 -0.24 27.74
N ALA A 535 -5.99 -1.06 26.66
CA ALA A 535 -7.08 -1.96 26.28
C ALA A 535 -7.40 -2.98 27.38
N ILE A 536 -6.40 -3.54 28.06
CA ILE A 536 -6.61 -4.47 29.18
C ILE A 536 -7.30 -3.75 30.34
N LYS A 537 -6.80 -2.57 30.71
CA LYS A 537 -7.34 -1.79 31.83
C LYS A 537 -8.82 -1.45 31.61
N LEU A 538 -9.17 -0.88 30.47
CA LEU A 538 -10.56 -0.54 30.13
C LEU A 538 -11.42 -1.81 29.96
N GLY A 539 -10.86 -2.84 29.33
CA GLY A 539 -11.57 -4.09 29.06
C GLY A 539 -11.88 -4.89 30.33
N GLU A 540 -11.02 -4.86 31.36
CA GLU A 540 -11.30 -5.45 32.68
C GLU A 540 -12.47 -4.76 33.36
N GLU A 541 -12.54 -3.42 33.29
CA GLU A 541 -13.62 -2.62 33.85
C GLU A 541 -14.97 -2.87 33.09
N ALA A 542 -14.91 -3.05 31.78
CA ALA A 542 -16.08 -3.25 30.92
C ALA A 542 -16.50 -4.72 30.75
N GLY A 543 -15.67 -5.67 31.20
CA GLY A 543 -15.94 -7.10 31.02
C GLY A 543 -15.59 -7.63 29.61
N CYS A 544 -14.76 -6.93 28.84
CA CYS A 544 -14.31 -7.32 27.51
C CYS A 544 -13.19 -8.39 27.56
N GLU A 545 -13.50 -9.60 27.99
CA GLU A 545 -12.49 -10.64 28.26
C GLU A 545 -11.72 -11.09 27.02
N GLY A 546 -12.37 -11.22 25.85
CA GLY A 546 -11.73 -11.64 24.62
C GLY A 546 -10.61 -10.70 24.15
N PRO A 547 -10.87 -9.40 24.00
CA PRO A 547 -9.84 -8.38 23.71
C PRO A 547 -8.69 -8.36 24.71
N CYS A 548 -8.97 -8.48 26.02
CA CYS A 548 -7.94 -8.57 27.05
C CYS A 548 -7.02 -9.78 26.85
N ALA A 549 -7.61 -10.95 26.56
CA ALA A 549 -6.85 -12.16 26.28
C ALA A 549 -5.93 -12.01 25.06
N LEU A 550 -6.47 -11.42 23.97
CA LEU A 550 -5.68 -11.16 22.77
C LEU A 550 -4.54 -10.17 23.02
N SER A 551 -4.80 -9.10 23.77
CA SER A 551 -3.77 -8.13 24.18
C SER A 551 -2.64 -8.80 24.97
N HIS A 552 -2.97 -9.66 25.93
CA HIS A 552 -1.97 -10.44 26.66
C HIS A 552 -1.20 -11.39 25.74
N LEU A 553 -1.86 -12.09 24.80
CA LEU A 553 -1.19 -12.96 23.82
C LEU A 553 -0.16 -12.16 23.00
N ARG A 554 -0.55 -11.00 22.46
CA ARG A 554 0.34 -10.13 21.67
C ARG A 554 1.51 -9.57 22.48
N MET A 555 1.26 -9.16 23.71
CA MET A 555 2.34 -8.75 24.64
C MET A 555 3.33 -9.90 24.91
N GLY A 556 2.83 -11.13 25.04
CA GLY A 556 3.66 -12.31 25.18
C GLY A 556 4.52 -12.57 23.94
N GLU A 557 3.97 -12.41 22.74
CA GLU A 557 4.70 -12.52 21.46
C GLU A 557 5.78 -11.44 21.32
N ILE A 558 5.51 -10.19 21.76
CA ILE A 558 6.52 -9.12 21.79
C ILE A 558 7.63 -9.50 22.74
N GLY A 559 7.31 -9.98 23.95
CA GLY A 559 8.29 -10.45 24.92
C GLY A 559 9.18 -11.58 24.36
N GLU A 560 8.58 -12.54 23.65
CA GLU A 560 9.28 -13.64 22.97
C GLU A 560 10.26 -13.11 21.91
N LYS A 561 9.84 -12.18 21.06
CA LYS A 561 10.70 -11.56 20.03
C LYS A 561 11.86 -10.76 20.65
N ARG A 562 11.63 -10.14 21.79
CA ARG A 562 12.67 -9.39 22.57
C ARG A 562 13.53 -10.28 23.43
N SER A 563 13.27 -11.59 23.47
CA SER A 563 13.91 -12.56 24.37
C SER A 563 13.68 -12.27 25.86
N ASP A 564 12.63 -11.51 26.21
CA ASP A 564 12.14 -11.31 27.57
C ASP A 564 11.20 -12.46 27.96
N TRP A 565 11.83 -13.60 28.30
CA TRP A 565 11.10 -14.83 28.57
C TRP A 565 10.18 -14.75 29.79
N ALA A 566 10.50 -13.88 30.76
CA ALA A 566 9.68 -13.70 31.94
C ALA A 566 8.36 -13.02 31.63
N THR A 567 8.42 -11.88 30.97
CA THR A 567 7.24 -11.12 30.51
C THR A 567 6.40 -11.94 29.53
N ALA A 568 7.06 -12.69 28.62
CA ALA A 568 6.35 -13.55 27.65
C ALA A 568 5.55 -14.64 28.38
N ALA A 569 6.18 -15.35 29.33
CA ALA A 569 5.53 -16.43 30.07
C ALA A 569 4.36 -15.94 30.94
N GLU A 570 4.51 -14.80 31.62
CA GLU A 570 3.45 -14.17 32.41
C GLU A 570 2.26 -13.79 31.53
N SER A 571 2.53 -13.13 30.39
CA SER A 571 1.49 -12.67 29.46
C SER A 571 0.75 -13.85 28.83
N PHE A 572 1.44 -14.90 28.40
CA PHE A 572 0.82 -16.13 27.91
C PHE A 572 -0.02 -16.84 28.96
N ALA A 573 0.41 -16.85 30.23
CA ALA A 573 -0.36 -17.44 31.31
C ALA A 573 -1.68 -16.69 31.55
N LYS A 574 -1.65 -15.36 31.57
CA LYS A 574 -2.87 -14.53 31.68
C LYS A 574 -3.81 -14.71 30.49
N ALA A 575 -3.29 -14.69 29.28
CA ALA A 575 -4.07 -14.96 28.08
C ALA A 575 -4.76 -16.32 28.16
N LEU A 576 -4.03 -17.37 28.56
CA LEU A 576 -4.55 -18.73 28.66
C LEU A 576 -5.65 -18.82 29.73
N GLU A 577 -5.47 -18.19 30.88
CA GLU A 577 -6.47 -18.14 31.96
C GLU A 577 -7.80 -17.54 31.46
N ILE A 578 -7.72 -16.41 30.78
CA ILE A 578 -8.90 -15.73 30.25
C ILE A 578 -9.56 -16.58 29.16
N TYR A 579 -8.81 -17.11 28.17
CA TYR A 579 -9.36 -17.97 27.13
C TYR A 579 -9.98 -19.27 27.68
N GLN A 580 -9.47 -19.81 28.78
CA GLN A 580 -10.09 -20.93 29.48
C GLN A 580 -11.42 -20.53 30.11
N ARG A 581 -11.50 -19.35 30.75
CA ARG A 581 -12.69 -18.83 31.40
C ARG A 581 -13.83 -18.59 30.39
N ILE A 582 -13.52 -17.98 29.23
CA ILE A 582 -14.49 -17.73 28.15
C ILE A 582 -14.70 -18.96 27.24
N ARG A 583 -13.98 -20.05 27.48
CA ARG A 583 -14.06 -21.31 26.71
C ARG A 583 -13.67 -21.15 25.22
N ASP A 584 -12.85 -20.18 24.89
CA ASP A 584 -12.31 -20.02 23.54
C ASP A 584 -11.20 -21.04 23.29
N VAL A 585 -11.53 -22.12 22.62
CA VAL A 585 -10.62 -23.23 22.29
C VAL A 585 -9.54 -22.80 21.30
N ASN A 586 -9.89 -21.93 20.32
CA ASN A 586 -8.94 -21.40 19.34
C ASN A 586 -7.92 -20.47 20.00
N GLY A 587 -8.38 -19.57 20.88
CA GLY A 587 -7.50 -18.71 21.67
C GLY A 587 -6.52 -19.50 22.51
N GLN A 588 -6.98 -20.53 23.22
CA GLN A 588 -6.13 -21.44 23.98
C GLN A 588 -5.07 -22.09 23.10
N ALA A 589 -5.44 -22.60 21.93
CA ALA A 589 -4.52 -23.26 21.01
C ALA A 589 -3.46 -22.30 20.46
N ASN A 590 -3.84 -21.05 20.15
CA ASN A 590 -2.90 -20.00 19.73
C ASN A 590 -1.86 -19.72 20.82
N VAL A 591 -2.30 -19.58 22.07
CA VAL A 591 -1.37 -19.38 23.20
C VAL A 591 -0.40 -20.56 23.30
N HIS A 592 -0.87 -21.81 23.19
CA HIS A 592 0.00 -22.98 23.26
C HIS A 592 0.99 -23.01 22.10
N GLN A 593 0.59 -22.63 20.88
CA GLN A 593 1.49 -22.51 19.73
C GLN A 593 2.58 -21.45 19.98
N ALA A 594 2.22 -20.28 20.50
CA ALA A 594 3.18 -19.24 20.87
C ALA A 594 4.14 -19.72 21.98
N MET A 595 3.65 -20.46 22.96
CA MET A 595 4.48 -21.09 24.00
C MET A 595 5.46 -22.13 23.42
N VAL A 596 5.07 -22.91 22.40
CA VAL A 596 5.99 -23.82 21.68
C VAL A 596 7.16 -23.03 21.11
N MET A 597 6.87 -21.91 20.42
CA MET A 597 7.90 -21.05 19.82
C MET A 597 8.84 -20.45 20.90
N MET A 598 8.26 -19.92 21.96
CA MET A 598 9.02 -19.36 23.10
C MET A 598 9.96 -20.41 23.75
N TYR A 599 9.43 -21.59 24.11
CA TYR A 599 10.22 -22.64 24.75
C TYR A 599 11.27 -23.23 23.81
N TRP A 600 10.94 -23.38 22.52
CA TRP A 600 11.88 -23.83 21.49
C TRP A 600 13.09 -22.88 21.38
N ARG A 601 12.87 -21.57 21.25
CA ARG A 601 13.95 -20.58 21.19
C ARG A 601 14.76 -20.50 22.47
N LYS A 602 14.13 -20.72 23.62
CA LYS A 602 14.78 -20.75 24.90
C LYS A 602 15.61 -22.05 25.09
N GLY A 603 15.40 -23.05 24.23
CA GLY A 603 16.04 -24.38 24.36
C GLY A 603 15.42 -25.28 25.43
N GLU A 604 14.21 -24.95 25.89
CA GLU A 604 13.45 -25.77 26.86
C GLU A 604 12.53 -26.75 26.10
N TYR A 605 13.15 -27.64 25.32
CA TYR A 605 12.47 -28.50 24.36
C TYR A 605 11.34 -29.35 24.95
N GLN A 606 11.54 -29.88 26.16
CA GLN A 606 10.53 -30.69 26.84
C GLN A 606 9.23 -29.90 27.07
N LYS A 607 9.34 -28.66 27.54
CA LYS A 607 8.17 -27.79 27.75
C LYS A 607 7.52 -27.38 26.42
N ALA A 608 8.33 -27.22 25.37
CA ALA A 608 7.79 -26.96 24.04
C ALA A 608 6.94 -28.14 23.54
N LEU A 609 7.41 -29.40 23.74
CA LEU A 609 6.65 -30.59 23.39
C LEU A 609 5.36 -30.74 24.21
N GLU A 610 5.40 -30.44 25.50
CA GLU A 610 4.24 -30.43 26.40
C GLU A 610 3.17 -29.44 25.91
N ALA A 611 3.59 -28.18 25.65
CA ALA A 611 2.71 -27.14 25.11
C ALA A 611 2.11 -27.53 23.76
N GLY A 612 2.93 -28.05 22.84
CA GLY A 612 2.48 -28.47 21.52
C GLY A 612 1.49 -29.65 21.56
N SER A 613 1.71 -30.60 22.49
CA SER A 613 0.79 -31.73 22.68
C SER A 613 -0.59 -31.25 23.14
N VAL A 614 -0.66 -30.30 24.04
CA VAL A 614 -1.91 -29.69 24.50
C VAL A 614 -2.55 -28.88 23.35
N GLY A 615 -1.77 -28.06 22.64
CA GLY A 615 -2.23 -27.30 21.48
C GLY A 615 -2.88 -28.18 20.42
N LEU A 616 -2.21 -29.27 20.00
CA LEU A 616 -2.76 -30.21 19.02
C LEU A 616 -4.04 -30.92 19.50
N LEU A 617 -4.14 -31.19 20.81
CA LEU A 617 -5.38 -31.78 21.38
C LEU A 617 -6.55 -30.79 21.30
N LEU A 618 -6.30 -29.51 21.54
CA LEU A 618 -7.31 -28.45 21.43
C LEU A 618 -7.71 -28.24 19.96
N LEU A 619 -6.76 -28.19 19.05
CA LEU A 619 -6.96 -28.02 17.60
C LEU A 619 -7.75 -29.16 16.98
N LYS A 620 -7.58 -30.38 17.49
CA LYS A 620 -8.42 -31.51 17.08
C LYS A 620 -9.90 -31.29 17.40
N LYS A 621 -10.22 -30.55 18.48
CA LYS A 621 -11.60 -30.18 18.83
C LYS A 621 -12.10 -28.98 18.01
N ALA A 622 -11.22 -28.04 17.73
CA ALA A 622 -11.53 -26.83 16.98
C ALA A 622 -11.61 -27.04 15.47
N SER A 623 -11.02 -28.14 14.95
CA SER A 623 -10.94 -28.46 13.52
C SER A 623 -10.19 -27.40 12.67
N ASP A 624 -9.34 -26.60 13.30
CA ASP A 624 -8.51 -25.60 12.62
C ASP A 624 -7.26 -26.27 12.01
N LYS A 625 -7.37 -26.59 10.73
CA LYS A 625 -6.28 -27.25 9.98
C LYS A 625 -5.08 -26.32 9.77
N HIS A 626 -5.30 -25.02 9.61
CA HIS A 626 -4.22 -24.05 9.39
C HIS A 626 -3.32 -23.96 10.63
N LEU A 627 -3.91 -23.70 11.80
CA LEU A 627 -3.16 -23.61 13.06
C LEU A 627 -2.54 -24.97 13.44
N THR A 628 -3.19 -26.09 13.07
CA THR A 628 -2.61 -27.42 13.25
C THR A 628 -1.33 -27.58 12.43
N ALA A 629 -1.34 -27.21 11.14
CA ALA A 629 -0.18 -27.25 10.28
C ALA A 629 0.99 -26.41 10.84
N MET A 630 0.72 -25.21 11.30
CA MET A 630 1.71 -24.33 11.94
C MET A 630 2.30 -24.96 13.21
N THR A 631 1.44 -25.61 14.03
CA THR A 631 1.89 -26.25 15.27
C THR A 631 2.75 -27.48 14.97
N ASP A 632 2.38 -28.29 13.99
CA ASP A 632 3.18 -29.44 13.54
C ASP A 632 4.54 -29.00 13.03
N ILE A 633 4.61 -27.96 12.19
CA ILE A 633 5.88 -27.42 11.71
C ILE A 633 6.75 -26.90 12.87
N ALA A 634 6.14 -26.25 13.87
CA ALA A 634 6.86 -25.78 15.07
C ALA A 634 7.40 -26.97 15.89
N LEU A 635 6.62 -28.01 16.11
CA LEU A 635 7.07 -29.23 16.78
C LEU A 635 8.15 -29.97 15.97
N GLY A 636 8.02 -29.98 14.65
CA GLY A 636 9.08 -30.44 13.75
C GLY A 636 10.42 -29.72 13.98
N ASN A 637 10.39 -28.38 14.18
CA ASN A 637 11.59 -27.60 14.53
C ASN A 637 12.17 -28.02 15.90
N VAL A 638 11.31 -28.27 16.90
CA VAL A 638 11.74 -28.74 18.23
C VAL A 638 12.46 -30.06 18.13
N HIS A 639 11.85 -31.05 17.45
CA HIS A 639 12.47 -32.36 17.26
C HIS A 639 13.75 -32.32 16.44
N HIS A 640 13.80 -31.43 15.41
CA HIS A 640 15.02 -31.22 14.62
C HIS A 640 16.18 -30.77 15.51
N ASP A 641 15.94 -29.81 16.39
CA ASP A 641 16.98 -29.27 17.27
C ASP A 641 17.37 -30.18 18.44
N MET A 642 16.48 -31.11 18.82
CA MET A 642 16.79 -32.22 19.70
C MET A 642 17.61 -33.32 19.02
N GLY A 643 17.75 -33.31 17.68
CA GLY A 643 18.41 -34.32 16.90
C GLY A 643 17.53 -35.54 16.56
N ASP A 644 16.24 -35.52 16.88
CA ASP A 644 15.27 -36.56 16.51
C ASP A 644 14.71 -36.26 15.10
N PHE A 645 15.55 -36.54 14.10
CA PHE A 645 15.20 -36.22 12.70
C PHE A 645 14.07 -37.09 12.15
N ILE A 646 13.79 -38.25 12.77
CA ILE A 646 12.68 -39.11 12.36
C ILE A 646 11.37 -38.46 12.71
N LYS A 647 11.19 -38.05 13.96
CA LYS A 647 9.97 -37.33 14.39
C LYS A 647 9.85 -35.96 13.75
N SER A 648 10.97 -35.23 13.61
CA SER A 648 11.00 -33.96 12.92
C SER A 648 10.41 -34.07 11.51
N ARG A 649 10.85 -35.12 10.75
CA ARG A 649 10.31 -35.38 9.43
C ARG A 649 8.80 -35.70 9.47
N GLN A 650 8.36 -36.54 10.38
CA GLN A 650 6.94 -36.88 10.52
C GLN A 650 6.07 -35.64 10.70
N TYR A 651 6.45 -34.78 11.66
CA TYR A 651 5.72 -33.52 11.91
C TYR A 651 5.73 -32.57 10.70
N TYR A 652 6.86 -32.44 9.98
CA TYR A 652 6.89 -31.62 8.77
C TYR A 652 6.04 -32.22 7.64
N GLU A 653 5.98 -33.52 7.47
CA GLU A 653 5.15 -34.21 6.48
C GLU A 653 3.64 -34.08 6.83
N GLU A 654 3.26 -34.19 8.11
CA GLU A 654 1.91 -33.96 8.59
C GLU A 654 1.50 -32.51 8.38
N GLY A 655 2.34 -31.56 8.78
CA GLY A 655 2.11 -30.13 8.56
C GLY A 655 2.03 -29.77 7.07
N LEU A 656 2.91 -30.35 6.23
CA LEU A 656 2.85 -30.17 4.78
C LEU A 656 1.53 -30.65 4.19
N LYS A 657 1.06 -31.83 4.58
CA LYS A 657 -0.20 -32.38 4.09
C LYS A 657 -1.38 -31.48 4.46
N LEU A 658 -1.45 -31.04 5.72
CA LEU A 658 -2.51 -30.15 6.18
C LEU A 658 -2.47 -28.80 5.47
N ALA A 659 -1.28 -28.21 5.29
CA ALA A 659 -1.11 -26.96 4.55
C ALA A 659 -1.58 -27.08 3.09
N GLN A 660 -1.27 -28.21 2.43
CA GLN A 660 -1.77 -28.52 1.09
C GLN A 660 -3.30 -28.70 1.05
N ASP A 661 -3.86 -29.41 2.05
CA ASP A 661 -5.32 -29.64 2.14
C ASP A 661 -6.13 -28.32 2.26
N VAL A 662 -5.56 -27.32 2.92
CA VAL A 662 -6.20 -26.00 3.07
C VAL A 662 -5.77 -24.98 2.01
N GLY A 663 -4.89 -25.39 1.08
CA GLY A 663 -4.38 -24.50 0.03
C GLY A 663 -3.38 -23.46 0.53
N ASP A 664 -2.82 -23.61 1.74
CA ASP A 664 -1.83 -22.69 2.29
C ASP A 664 -0.46 -22.91 1.64
N LEU A 665 -0.22 -22.16 0.57
CA LEU A 665 1.03 -22.24 -0.20
C LEU A 665 2.25 -21.75 0.60
N LEU A 666 2.04 -20.88 1.60
CA LEU A 666 3.12 -20.36 2.42
C LEU A 666 3.64 -21.42 3.39
N GLU A 667 2.74 -22.03 4.17
CA GLU A 667 3.15 -23.11 5.07
C GLU A 667 3.62 -24.34 4.28
N THR A 668 3.05 -24.61 3.11
CA THR A 668 3.57 -25.60 2.15
C THR A 668 5.03 -25.33 1.78
N SER A 669 5.37 -24.10 1.42
CA SER A 669 6.75 -23.70 1.11
C SER A 669 7.69 -23.87 2.30
N ARG A 670 7.24 -23.46 3.50
CA ARG A 670 8.01 -23.62 4.75
C ARG A 670 8.29 -25.10 5.05
N ALA A 671 7.27 -25.93 4.96
CA ALA A 671 7.40 -27.37 5.21
C ALA A 671 8.38 -28.02 4.23
N TYR A 672 8.29 -27.72 2.92
CA TYR A 672 9.25 -28.19 1.92
C TYR A 672 10.68 -27.74 2.25
N GLN A 673 10.88 -26.49 2.64
CA GLN A 673 12.19 -25.98 3.05
C GLN A 673 12.76 -26.76 4.24
N ARG A 674 11.93 -27.03 5.26
CA ARG A 674 12.34 -27.81 6.44
C ARG A 674 12.69 -29.24 6.11
N LEU A 675 11.91 -29.91 5.27
CA LEU A 675 12.21 -31.24 4.77
C LEU A 675 13.49 -31.23 3.94
N GLY A 676 13.71 -30.24 3.10
CA GLY A 676 14.96 -30.05 2.34
C GLY A 676 16.17 -29.94 3.25
N ASN A 677 16.08 -29.23 4.36
CA ASN A 677 17.15 -29.15 5.35
C ASN A 677 17.48 -30.49 5.98
N ILE A 678 16.46 -31.35 6.24
CA ILE A 678 16.69 -32.74 6.75
C ILE A 678 17.42 -33.56 5.70
N GLU A 679 16.98 -33.52 4.43
CA GLU A 679 17.62 -34.27 3.35
C GLU A 679 19.08 -33.82 3.11
N MET A 680 19.30 -32.51 3.13
CA MET A 680 20.62 -31.91 2.98
C MET A 680 21.57 -32.35 4.11
N ARG A 681 21.06 -32.42 5.34
CA ARG A 681 21.82 -32.94 6.50
C ARG A 681 22.15 -34.42 6.38
N ASN A 682 21.23 -35.22 5.81
CA ASN A 682 21.42 -36.65 5.56
C ASN A 682 22.36 -36.93 4.37
N GLY A 683 22.88 -35.87 3.73
CA GLY A 683 23.76 -36.00 2.56
C GLY A 683 23.02 -36.34 1.25
N ARG A 684 21.70 -36.38 1.25
CA ARG A 684 20.86 -36.63 0.07
C ARG A 684 20.59 -35.34 -0.69
N LEU A 685 21.65 -34.80 -1.29
CA LEU A 685 21.62 -33.44 -1.87
C LEU A 685 20.65 -33.30 -3.03
N ASP A 686 20.48 -34.33 -3.89
CA ASP A 686 19.50 -34.27 -4.98
C ASP A 686 18.07 -34.21 -4.47
N ALA A 687 17.74 -34.97 -3.43
CA ALA A 687 16.42 -34.93 -2.79
C ALA A 687 16.20 -33.60 -2.10
N ALA A 688 17.21 -33.04 -1.44
CA ALA A 688 17.15 -31.74 -0.80
C ALA A 688 16.92 -30.64 -1.83
N LEU A 689 17.64 -30.66 -2.97
CA LEU A 689 17.46 -29.66 -4.04
C LEU A 689 16.05 -29.70 -4.60
N ASN A 690 15.48 -30.88 -4.84
CA ASN A 690 14.10 -31.01 -5.30
C ASN A 690 13.11 -30.39 -4.32
N LEU A 691 13.24 -30.63 -3.02
CA LEU A 691 12.37 -30.06 -1.99
C LEU A 691 12.53 -28.53 -1.91
N PHE A 692 13.75 -28.00 -2.02
CA PHE A 692 13.97 -26.56 -2.06
C PHE A 692 13.37 -25.92 -3.33
N GLU A 693 13.44 -26.58 -4.48
CA GLU A 693 12.80 -26.11 -5.71
C GLU A 693 11.26 -26.15 -5.60
N GLN A 694 10.67 -27.16 -4.95
CA GLN A 694 9.25 -27.18 -4.61
C GLN A 694 8.88 -26.03 -3.64
N SER A 695 9.76 -25.74 -2.68
CA SER A 695 9.59 -24.57 -1.81
C SER A 695 9.61 -23.25 -2.59
N VAL A 696 10.54 -23.09 -3.53
CA VAL A 696 10.63 -21.93 -4.44
C VAL A 696 9.36 -21.81 -5.27
N GLU A 697 8.85 -22.91 -5.82
CA GLU A 697 7.64 -22.90 -6.65
C GLU A 697 6.38 -22.56 -5.83
N ALA A 698 6.25 -23.14 -4.63
CA ALA A 698 5.16 -22.80 -3.71
C ALA A 698 5.23 -21.33 -3.26
N ALA A 699 6.43 -20.83 -2.95
CA ALA A 699 6.64 -19.43 -2.59
C ALA A 699 6.30 -18.46 -3.75
N LYS A 700 6.64 -18.83 -5.00
CA LYS A 700 6.24 -18.04 -6.18
C LYS A 700 4.72 -18.04 -6.36
N LYS A 701 4.08 -19.19 -6.25
CA LYS A 701 2.61 -19.31 -6.39
C LYS A 701 1.87 -18.57 -5.28
N SER A 702 2.42 -18.58 -4.06
CA SER A 702 1.85 -17.79 -2.96
C SER A 702 2.02 -16.28 -3.16
N GLY A 703 2.88 -15.84 -4.08
CA GLY A 703 3.27 -14.44 -4.24
C GLY A 703 4.09 -13.90 -3.07
N ASN A 704 4.53 -14.74 -2.13
CA ASN A 704 5.29 -14.31 -0.97
C ASN A 704 6.78 -14.18 -1.32
N ILE A 705 7.19 -12.97 -1.72
CA ILE A 705 8.56 -12.70 -2.14
C ILE A 705 9.59 -12.91 -1.02
N ARG A 706 9.19 -12.68 0.25
CA ARG A 706 10.05 -12.93 1.39
C ARG A 706 10.36 -14.42 1.53
N GLN A 707 9.34 -15.28 1.48
CA GLN A 707 9.52 -16.73 1.52
C GLN A 707 10.30 -17.23 0.29
N LEU A 708 10.08 -16.62 -0.88
CA LEU A 708 10.87 -16.88 -2.08
C LEU A 708 12.37 -16.61 -1.83
N GLY A 709 12.71 -15.49 -1.21
CA GLY A 709 14.08 -15.17 -0.80
C GLY A 709 14.67 -16.26 0.11
N ILE A 710 13.92 -16.69 1.12
CA ILE A 710 14.34 -17.74 2.05
C ILE A 710 14.54 -19.09 1.33
N ALA A 711 13.62 -19.47 0.44
CA ALA A 711 13.71 -20.71 -0.31
C ALA A 711 14.91 -20.69 -1.29
N LEU A 712 15.17 -19.55 -1.93
CA LEU A 712 16.37 -19.35 -2.78
C LEU A 712 17.66 -19.47 -1.97
N THR A 713 17.67 -18.97 -0.72
CA THR A 713 18.83 -19.13 0.18
C THR A 713 19.12 -20.60 0.44
N GLY A 714 18.08 -21.40 0.79
CA GLY A 714 18.24 -22.84 0.99
C GLY A 714 18.69 -23.58 -0.28
N THR A 715 18.15 -23.21 -1.44
CA THR A 715 18.57 -23.74 -2.75
C THR A 715 20.05 -23.43 -2.99
N GLY A 716 20.48 -22.18 -2.73
CA GLY A 716 21.87 -21.75 -2.89
C GLY A 716 22.83 -22.53 -1.98
N GLU A 717 22.47 -22.75 -0.71
CA GLU A 717 23.26 -23.58 0.21
C GLU A 717 23.41 -25.03 -0.29
N CYS A 718 22.29 -25.59 -0.76
CA CYS A 718 22.31 -26.97 -1.27
C CYS A 718 23.23 -27.11 -2.50
N LEU A 719 23.11 -26.20 -3.46
CA LEU A 719 23.95 -26.17 -4.65
C LEU A 719 25.44 -25.99 -4.32
N ALA A 720 25.77 -25.15 -3.34
CA ALA A 720 27.13 -24.98 -2.87
C ALA A 720 27.71 -26.30 -2.29
N ARG A 721 26.90 -27.06 -1.53
CA ARG A 721 27.29 -28.38 -1.00
C ARG A 721 27.43 -29.44 -2.09
N MET A 722 26.73 -29.31 -3.20
CA MET A 722 26.88 -30.13 -4.40
C MET A 722 28.12 -29.76 -5.23
N GLY A 723 28.78 -28.65 -4.91
CA GLY A 723 29.94 -28.12 -5.63
C GLY A 723 29.61 -27.18 -6.80
N ASP A 724 28.34 -26.90 -7.07
CA ASP A 724 27.91 -25.97 -8.12
C ASP A 724 27.89 -24.52 -7.57
N LEU A 725 29.09 -23.96 -7.41
CA LEU A 725 29.28 -22.63 -6.80
C LEU A 725 28.67 -21.51 -7.64
N GLU A 726 28.68 -21.62 -8.97
CA GLU A 726 28.15 -20.61 -9.86
C GLU A 726 26.64 -20.44 -9.66
N LYS A 727 25.89 -21.54 -9.73
CA LYS A 727 24.46 -21.51 -9.49
C LYS A 727 24.12 -21.17 -8.04
N ALA A 728 24.94 -21.62 -7.07
CA ALA A 728 24.75 -21.27 -5.68
C ALA A 728 24.79 -19.75 -5.49
N MET A 729 25.82 -19.09 -6.02
CA MET A 729 25.94 -17.62 -5.93
C MET A 729 24.81 -16.91 -6.66
N GLU A 730 24.41 -17.38 -7.86
CA GLU A 730 23.23 -16.83 -8.56
C GLU A 730 21.96 -16.85 -7.69
N ARG A 731 21.71 -17.97 -7.00
CA ARG A 731 20.53 -18.08 -6.12
C ARG A 731 20.63 -17.16 -4.91
N LEU A 732 21.80 -17.05 -4.29
CA LEU A 732 22.04 -16.16 -3.16
C LEU A 732 21.98 -14.67 -3.57
N ASP A 733 22.47 -14.30 -4.74
CA ASP A 733 22.37 -12.93 -5.28
C ASP A 733 20.92 -12.53 -5.52
N ARG A 734 20.12 -13.45 -6.10
CA ARG A 734 18.69 -13.22 -6.25
C ARG A 734 17.98 -13.08 -4.91
N SER A 735 18.38 -13.87 -3.92
CA SER A 735 17.83 -13.76 -2.56
C SER A 735 18.20 -12.41 -1.92
N ILE A 736 19.46 -11.97 -2.02
CA ILE A 736 19.89 -10.64 -1.54
C ILE A 736 19.08 -9.54 -2.21
N THR A 737 18.95 -9.60 -3.55
CA THR A 737 18.15 -8.61 -4.30
C THR A 737 16.69 -8.53 -3.80
N ILE A 738 16.11 -9.66 -3.41
CA ILE A 738 14.78 -9.69 -2.82
C ILE A 738 14.78 -8.97 -1.47
N PHE A 739 15.73 -9.29 -0.58
CA PHE A 739 15.76 -8.69 0.75
C PHE A 739 16.22 -7.22 0.75
N GLU A 740 17.00 -6.80 -0.25
CA GLU A 740 17.27 -5.38 -0.51
C GLU A 740 15.99 -4.62 -0.87
N LYS A 741 15.16 -5.19 -1.75
CA LYS A 741 13.86 -4.60 -2.10
C LYS A 741 12.88 -4.52 -0.92
N LEU A 742 12.97 -5.48 -0.01
CA LEU A 742 12.16 -5.53 1.21
C LEU A 742 12.77 -4.70 2.35
N GLU A 743 13.95 -4.11 2.16
CA GLU A 743 14.72 -3.39 3.18
C GLU A 743 15.03 -4.24 4.43
N GLU A 744 15.01 -5.59 4.28
CA GLU A 744 15.29 -6.54 5.36
C GLU A 744 16.79 -6.78 5.55
N ARG A 745 17.49 -5.80 6.07
CA ARG A 745 18.95 -5.85 6.31
C ARG A 745 19.41 -7.05 7.14
N ALA A 746 18.60 -7.51 8.08
CA ALA A 746 18.91 -8.68 8.91
C ALA A 746 19.06 -9.98 8.08
N MET A 747 18.17 -10.18 7.10
CA MET A 747 18.24 -11.33 6.21
C MET A 747 19.47 -11.26 5.29
N ILE A 748 19.79 -10.07 4.80
CA ILE A 748 21.03 -9.84 4.03
C ILE A 748 22.26 -10.24 4.86
N GLY A 749 22.31 -9.82 6.14
CA GLY A 749 23.36 -10.22 7.07
C GLY A 749 23.50 -11.74 7.21
N SER A 750 22.37 -12.45 7.35
CA SER A 750 22.35 -13.92 7.44
C SER A 750 22.82 -14.61 6.15
N ILE A 751 22.46 -14.09 4.98
CA ILE A 751 22.94 -14.62 3.68
C ILE A 751 24.43 -14.36 3.53
N MET A 752 24.93 -13.21 3.97
CA MET A 752 26.37 -12.92 3.97
C MET A 752 27.14 -13.86 4.89
N MET A 753 26.58 -14.22 6.06
CA MET A 753 27.15 -15.26 6.92
C MET A 753 27.22 -16.60 6.18
N LEU A 754 26.15 -17.00 5.49
CA LEU A 754 26.12 -18.23 4.70
C LEU A 754 27.19 -18.23 3.59
N ARG A 755 27.36 -17.12 2.89
CA ARG A 755 28.45 -16.94 1.91
C ARG A 755 29.83 -17.13 2.58
N GLY A 756 30.00 -16.54 3.76
CA GLY A 756 31.23 -16.74 4.54
C GLY A 756 31.50 -18.22 4.83
N ILE A 757 30.45 -18.98 5.21
CA ILE A 757 30.55 -20.44 5.42
C ILE A 757 30.90 -21.17 4.12
N ILE A 758 30.31 -20.79 2.98
CA ILE A 758 30.59 -21.38 1.67
C ILE A 758 32.06 -21.14 1.29
N TYR A 759 32.54 -19.88 1.37
CA TYR A 759 33.92 -19.53 1.07
C TYR A 759 34.91 -20.20 2.03
N ARG A 760 34.60 -20.36 3.33
CA ARG A 760 35.36 -21.15 4.29
C ARG A 760 35.53 -22.59 3.82
N ASN A 761 34.47 -23.21 3.31
CA ASN A 761 34.49 -24.62 2.93
C ASN A 761 35.35 -24.88 1.68
N ILE A 762 35.61 -23.88 0.86
CA ILE A 762 36.56 -23.95 -0.28
C ILE A 762 37.91 -23.32 0.04
N GLU A 763 38.16 -23.00 1.32
CA GLU A 763 39.41 -22.46 1.85
C GLU A 763 39.78 -21.06 1.29
N ASP A 764 38.82 -20.31 0.77
CA ASP A 764 38.96 -18.87 0.44
C ASP A 764 38.76 -18.01 1.71
N TRP A 765 39.80 -18.00 2.55
CA TRP A 765 39.76 -17.36 3.87
C TRP A 765 39.55 -15.84 3.78
N GLU A 766 40.15 -15.19 2.76
CA GLU A 766 40.02 -13.74 2.58
C GLU A 766 38.60 -13.31 2.31
N THR A 767 37.94 -13.98 1.36
CA THR A 767 36.54 -13.68 1.01
C THR A 767 35.60 -14.09 2.14
N ALA A 768 35.86 -15.20 2.81
CA ALA A 768 35.11 -15.62 3.98
C ALA A 768 35.11 -14.58 5.09
N ARG A 769 36.29 -14.05 5.45
CA ARG A 769 36.43 -12.98 6.46
C ARG A 769 35.66 -11.71 6.08
N LYS A 770 35.73 -11.27 4.81
CA LYS A 770 34.96 -10.12 4.32
C LYS A 770 33.47 -10.31 4.52
N CYS A 771 32.94 -11.49 4.15
CA CYS A 771 31.53 -11.82 4.32
C CYS A 771 31.10 -11.83 5.80
N PHE A 772 31.89 -12.46 6.69
CA PHE A 772 31.58 -12.49 8.12
C PHE A 772 31.68 -11.11 8.77
N THR A 773 32.64 -10.30 8.37
CA THR A 773 32.78 -8.93 8.90
C THR A 773 31.56 -8.09 8.54
N GLU A 774 31.13 -8.12 7.30
CA GLU A 774 29.93 -7.39 6.86
C GLU A 774 28.67 -7.93 7.53
N SER A 775 28.51 -9.24 7.60
CA SER A 775 27.42 -9.93 8.28
C SER A 775 27.29 -9.52 9.74
N THR A 776 28.39 -9.55 10.51
CA THR A 776 28.39 -9.16 11.94
C THR A 776 28.12 -7.67 12.11
N ARG A 777 28.66 -6.80 11.22
CA ARG A 777 28.40 -5.35 11.25
C ARG A 777 26.90 -5.05 11.11
N VAL A 778 26.25 -5.68 10.13
CA VAL A 778 24.82 -5.44 9.87
C VAL A 778 23.95 -5.82 11.06
N VAL A 779 24.14 -7.01 11.65
CA VAL A 779 23.31 -7.45 12.77
C VAL A 779 23.61 -6.73 14.07
N GLU A 780 24.84 -6.22 14.23
CA GLU A 780 25.24 -5.36 15.37
C GLU A 780 24.55 -3.99 15.29
N GLU A 781 24.54 -3.35 14.10
CA GLU A 781 23.83 -2.08 13.87
C GLU A 781 22.32 -2.21 14.14
N LEU A 782 21.75 -3.39 13.87
CA LEU A 782 20.33 -3.69 14.10
C LEU A 782 20.01 -4.09 15.56
N ASN A 783 21.01 -4.14 16.42
CA ASN A 783 20.88 -4.55 17.82
C ASN A 783 20.15 -5.90 18.01
N MET A 784 20.58 -6.92 17.26
CA MET A 784 19.99 -8.26 17.25
C MET A 784 20.92 -9.27 17.99
N PRO A 785 20.88 -9.34 19.32
CA PRO A 785 21.89 -10.06 20.08
C PRO A 785 21.92 -11.57 19.80
N TYR A 786 20.78 -12.20 19.58
CA TYR A 786 20.73 -13.63 19.28
C TYR A 786 21.45 -13.94 17.94
N THR A 787 21.09 -13.23 16.88
CA THR A 787 21.68 -13.37 15.55
C THR A 787 23.16 -12.97 15.52
N LEU A 788 23.52 -11.91 16.25
CA LEU A 788 24.90 -11.49 16.39
C LEU A 788 25.77 -12.60 17.02
N GLY A 789 25.26 -13.25 18.07
CA GLY A 789 25.93 -14.39 18.67
C GLY A 789 26.20 -15.54 17.71
N GLU A 790 25.22 -15.88 16.85
CA GLU A 790 25.37 -16.91 15.80
C GLU A 790 26.45 -16.53 14.78
N HIS A 791 26.42 -15.29 14.29
CA HIS A 791 27.40 -14.82 13.32
C HIS A 791 28.82 -14.78 13.89
N LEU A 792 28.97 -14.32 15.13
CA LEU A 792 30.25 -14.30 15.82
C LEU A 792 30.81 -15.72 16.07
N LEU A 793 29.92 -16.66 16.40
CA LEU A 793 30.30 -18.06 16.59
C LEU A 793 30.85 -18.68 15.29
N GLU A 794 30.14 -18.54 14.18
CA GLU A 794 30.59 -19.08 12.88
C GLU A 794 31.87 -18.36 12.37
N PHE A 795 31.99 -17.05 12.61
CA PHE A 795 33.20 -16.31 12.30
C PHE A 795 34.41 -16.79 13.14
N GLY A 796 34.18 -17.02 14.46
CA GLY A 796 35.21 -17.56 15.36
C GLY A 796 35.67 -18.96 14.94
N ILE A 797 34.75 -19.84 14.54
CA ILE A 797 35.07 -21.17 13.98
C ILE A 797 35.90 -21.01 12.69
N THR A 798 35.57 -20.07 11.83
CA THR A 798 36.32 -19.82 10.58
C THR A 798 37.75 -19.39 10.87
N CYS A 799 37.96 -18.46 11.80
CA CYS A 799 39.28 -18.03 12.18
C CYS A 799 40.10 -19.16 12.85
N ALA A 800 39.42 -20.03 13.61
CA ALA A 800 40.08 -21.21 14.17
C ALA A 800 40.57 -22.21 13.10
N MET A 801 39.74 -22.41 12.06
CA MET A 801 40.11 -23.29 10.91
C MET A 801 41.22 -22.72 10.06
N GLU A 802 41.26 -21.41 9.87
CA GLU A 802 42.32 -20.69 9.17
C GLU A 802 43.67 -20.70 9.96
N GLY A 803 43.62 -20.94 11.27
CA GLY A 803 44.78 -20.97 12.16
C GLY A 803 44.99 -19.66 12.97
N ASP A 804 44.13 -18.66 12.83
CA ASP A 804 44.16 -17.43 13.63
C ASP A 804 43.53 -17.67 15.01
N LYS A 805 44.26 -18.40 15.86
CA LYS A 805 43.79 -18.79 17.19
C LYS A 805 43.43 -17.57 18.10
N LYS A 806 44.13 -16.45 17.92
CA LYS A 806 43.91 -15.21 18.70
C LYS A 806 42.59 -14.58 18.38
N GLU A 807 42.29 -14.38 17.11
CA GLU A 807 41.02 -13.77 16.65
C GLU A 807 39.84 -14.73 16.90
N ALA A 808 40.05 -16.05 16.68
CA ALA A 808 39.08 -17.07 17.01
C ALA A 808 38.62 -16.99 18.48
N ARG A 809 39.58 -16.94 19.42
CA ARG A 809 39.29 -16.81 20.85
C ARG A 809 38.50 -15.53 21.16
N ARG A 810 38.91 -14.40 20.60
CA ARG A 810 38.23 -13.10 20.75
C ARG A 810 36.77 -13.16 20.33
N LEU A 811 36.52 -13.71 19.14
CA LEU A 811 35.16 -13.81 18.57
C LEU A 811 34.29 -14.80 19.33
N LEU A 812 34.80 -15.99 19.67
CA LEU A 812 34.08 -17.00 20.44
C LEU A 812 33.73 -16.49 21.85
N THR A 813 34.64 -15.78 22.51
CA THR A 813 34.38 -15.17 23.83
C THR A 813 33.30 -14.12 23.71
N ARG A 814 33.35 -13.27 22.68
CA ARG A 814 32.31 -12.29 22.42
C ARG A 814 30.95 -12.93 22.14
N ALA A 815 30.91 -14.01 21.37
CA ALA A 815 29.70 -14.80 21.13
C ALA A 815 29.09 -15.34 22.43
N LEU A 816 29.95 -15.91 23.31
CA LEU A 816 29.51 -16.41 24.61
C LEU A 816 28.88 -15.31 25.47
N HIS A 817 29.55 -14.16 25.60
CA HIS A 817 29.02 -13.00 26.33
C HIS A 817 27.70 -12.46 25.73
N THR A 818 27.48 -12.64 24.43
CA THR A 818 26.25 -12.25 23.77
C THR A 818 25.13 -13.25 24.09
N PHE A 819 25.41 -14.57 24.14
CA PHE A 819 24.41 -15.59 24.41
C PHE A 819 24.02 -15.74 25.89
N GLU A 820 24.94 -15.50 26.83
CA GLU A 820 24.70 -15.72 28.26
C GLU A 820 23.56 -14.87 28.82
N PRO A 821 23.47 -13.52 28.53
CA PRO A 821 22.38 -12.70 29.04
C PRO A 821 21.00 -13.10 28.51
N ILE A 822 20.93 -13.59 27.30
CA ILE A 822 19.69 -14.01 26.65
C ILE A 822 19.31 -15.46 26.92
N GLY A 823 20.16 -16.21 27.64
CA GLY A 823 19.87 -17.58 28.05
C GLY A 823 19.81 -18.61 26.90
N ALA A 824 20.52 -18.40 25.79
CA ALA A 824 20.52 -19.26 24.61
C ALA A 824 21.33 -20.56 24.85
N LYS A 825 20.82 -21.48 25.66
CA LYS A 825 21.52 -22.66 26.19
C LYS A 825 22.28 -23.46 25.13
N LYS A 826 21.64 -23.80 24.03
CA LYS A 826 22.22 -24.56 22.90
C LYS A 826 23.50 -23.92 22.38
N TYR A 827 23.46 -22.62 22.14
CA TYR A 827 24.59 -21.87 21.58
C TYR A 827 25.68 -21.60 22.63
N ILE A 828 25.30 -21.41 23.88
CA ILE A 828 26.24 -21.34 25.00
C ILE A 828 27.06 -22.63 25.07
N GLU A 829 26.41 -23.79 25.00
CA GLU A 829 27.11 -25.09 25.03
C GLU A 829 28.00 -25.28 23.80
N LYS A 830 27.51 -24.98 22.59
CA LYS A 830 28.29 -25.04 21.36
C LYS A 830 29.50 -24.12 21.42
N THR A 831 29.35 -22.89 21.85
CA THR A 831 30.43 -21.90 21.90
C THR A 831 31.49 -22.31 22.94
N ARG A 832 31.09 -22.83 24.10
CA ARG A 832 32.00 -23.36 25.11
C ARG A 832 32.77 -24.60 24.62
N ALA A 833 32.13 -25.44 23.80
CA ALA A 833 32.81 -26.59 23.19
C ALA A 833 33.92 -26.15 22.22
N GLU A 834 33.64 -25.16 21.37
CA GLU A 834 34.63 -24.62 20.43
C GLU A 834 35.80 -23.90 21.15
N LEU A 835 35.52 -23.16 22.23
CA LEU A 835 36.58 -22.59 23.06
C LEU A 835 37.47 -23.63 23.69
N ARG A 836 36.94 -24.76 24.20
CA ARG A 836 37.70 -25.89 24.72
C ARG A 836 38.58 -26.52 23.65
N ARG A 837 38.03 -26.79 22.45
CA ARG A 837 38.83 -27.33 21.31
C ARG A 837 40.00 -26.41 20.95
N LEU A 838 39.79 -25.11 20.96
CA LEU A 838 40.83 -24.12 20.71
C LEU A 838 41.94 -24.19 21.78
N GLU A 839 41.56 -24.33 23.07
CA GLU A 839 42.52 -24.47 24.20
C GLU A 839 43.31 -25.77 24.14
N GLU A 840 42.69 -26.87 23.74
CA GLU A 840 43.36 -28.15 23.53
C GLU A 840 44.38 -28.05 22.39
N ALA A 841 43.99 -27.48 21.25
CA ALA A 841 44.87 -27.26 20.11
C ALA A 841 46.03 -26.27 20.37
N GLU A 842 45.88 -25.35 21.33
CA GLU A 842 46.98 -24.49 21.79
C GLU A 842 47.98 -25.26 22.69
N LYS A 843 47.47 -26.13 23.54
CA LYS A 843 48.34 -26.99 24.41
C LYS A 843 49.14 -28.02 23.62
N GLU A 844 48.61 -28.52 22.50
CA GLU A 844 49.33 -29.47 21.64
C GLU A 844 50.37 -28.79 20.75
N SER A 845 50.26 -27.49 20.50
CA SER A 845 51.17 -26.72 19.63
C SER A 845 52.26 -25.93 20.38
N GLY A 846 52.22 -25.89 21.74
CA GLY A 846 53.23 -25.28 22.61
C GLY A 846 54.01 -26.33 23.38
#